data_9b1d0fd3b37b65e73ba2207d24ec26cc
#
_entry.id   9b1d0fd3b37b65e73ba2207d24ec26cc
#
_cell.length_a   1.000
_cell.length_b   1.000
_cell.length_c   1.000
_cell.angle_alpha   90.00
_cell.angle_beta   90.00
_cell.angle_gamma   90.00
#
_symmetry.space_group_name_H-M   'P 1'
#
loop_
_entity.id
_entity.type
_entity.pdbx_description
1 polymer ?
#
loop_
_entity_poly.entity_id
_entity_poly.type
_entity_poly.pdbx_seq_one_letter_code
_entity_poly.pdbx_strand_id
1 'polypeptide(L)'
;MNKHVFLKLVITALFVCGLAHVAGAQQVAMTVDATKMGAPISPYMYGFFTELHENNNEGGFWAEMLGDRKFFNPVNSGPDREPSAGRRARPRAPRFKPVGPDEFVVMDRQKVFVGEHSPMVKLETTTPHGIQHAGLGVRKGRSYSGRVVLAADPGADVKVSLVWGPNSGDRQTIPMKALRADYATFPLSFTAGADTDDARLEIVGTGKGTFHIGAVSLMPADNLYGYRRDMIEQMRKIGPTMFRWPGGNMVSSWDWRDSIGDRDKRPPRLNPAWDEVQQNDLGIDDYMVLNKLLNMEPYICVNAGFGDAHSAAEEVEYVNGSVDTPMGRLRAANGHPEPYKVTWWNVGNEMWNTSQMGFMAANQYWIKHNMFVQAMKQVDPHIKIVTSGASPVETSQSHASLAITGKHVAAFGGPADFTGALLANSSDYFDAAAEHIYPSMVDMAFDADKEDYVKVDEPLVARARKIGNAVRAVVDAWGEYQERFPKLNMDRYPVALDEWVSEWVGERGMRAPGYSMFAPLSCAQAMQEMFRHSNMFIMSSYTAAPQLLNTSKTDSTIHPLGLMFEMYRRHFGTIPVDITGNSPQHDVKGTVFVDKGKVSSGSDTYPLDAAAALTADKKALTVAIVNPTDSEQLIDVAIKGVTVQDKGRLWRIAGSQLTDDNEPGKPLVVDIVESPLTGAPGRLTVPKLSISMYELPIR
;
A
#
# COMPACT_ATOMS: atom_id res chain seq x y z
N MET A 1 -12.13 -71.83 -56.04
CA MET A 1 -11.42 -73.11 -55.67
C MET A 1 -10.47 -72.75 -54.51
N ASN A 2 -10.88 -73.18 -53.34
CA ASN A 2 -10.11 -73.89 -52.32
C ASN A 2 -8.77 -73.25 -51.89
N LYS A 3 -8.37 -73.11 -50.63
CA LYS A 3 -8.69 -73.86 -49.38
C LYS A 3 -8.22 -73.01 -48.18
N HIS A 4 -8.89 -73.25 -47.09
CA HIS A 4 -8.51 -72.84 -45.71
C HIS A 4 -7.12 -73.29 -45.32
N VAL A 5 -6.39 -72.39 -44.62
CA VAL A 5 -5.38 -72.77 -43.64
C VAL A 5 -5.63 -71.97 -42.37
N PHE A 6 -6.09 -72.68 -41.33
CA PHE A 6 -6.15 -72.21 -39.94
C PHE A 6 -4.77 -72.09 -39.38
N LEU A 7 -4.35 -70.93 -38.98
CA LEU A 7 -3.13 -70.76 -38.16
C LEU A 7 -3.58 -70.42 -36.73
N LYS A 8 -3.40 -71.31 -35.81
CA LYS A 8 -3.60 -71.12 -34.38
C LYS A 8 -2.55 -70.14 -33.86
N LEU A 9 -2.96 -68.92 -33.48
CA LEU A 9 -2.12 -68.01 -32.72
C LEU A 9 -2.29 -68.39 -31.22
N VAL A 10 -1.21 -68.88 -30.64
CA VAL A 10 -1.06 -69.05 -29.20
C VAL A 10 -0.78 -67.64 -28.64
N ILE A 11 -1.75 -67.06 -27.96
CA ILE A 11 -1.54 -65.81 -27.23
C ILE A 11 -0.87 -66.17 -25.88
N THR A 12 0.43 -65.99 -25.85
CA THR A 12 1.18 -66.00 -24.57
C THR A 12 0.96 -64.63 -23.93
N ALA A 13 0.07 -64.53 -22.94
CA ALA A 13 -0.09 -63.36 -22.13
C ALA A 13 1.13 -63.24 -21.22
N LEU A 14 2.10 -62.42 -21.63
CA LEU A 14 3.14 -61.90 -20.74
C LEU A 14 2.48 -60.88 -19.83
N PHE A 15 2.18 -61.28 -18.61
CA PHE A 15 1.93 -60.39 -17.48
C PHE A 15 3.22 -59.61 -17.22
N VAL A 16 3.45 -58.51 -17.89
CA VAL A 16 4.37 -57.47 -17.42
C VAL A 16 3.68 -56.80 -16.25
N CYS A 17 3.96 -57.27 -15.02
CA CYS A 17 3.75 -56.48 -13.82
C CYS A 17 4.62 -55.24 -13.95
N GLY A 18 4.06 -54.20 -14.55
CA GLY A 18 4.57 -52.87 -14.39
C GLY A 18 4.42 -52.49 -12.91
N LEU A 19 5.48 -52.69 -12.15
CA LEU A 19 5.69 -51.96 -10.90
C LEU A 19 5.69 -50.48 -11.28
N ALA A 20 4.49 -49.89 -11.31
CA ALA A 20 4.39 -48.43 -11.16
C ALA A 20 5.08 -48.16 -9.80
N HIS A 21 6.31 -47.69 -9.86
CA HIS A 21 6.89 -46.96 -8.76
C HIS A 21 5.97 -45.76 -8.61
N VAL A 22 4.97 -45.92 -7.73
CA VAL A 22 4.40 -44.75 -7.03
C VAL A 22 5.62 -44.24 -6.28
N ALA A 23 6.32 -43.26 -6.86
CA ALA A 23 7.24 -42.44 -6.11
C ALA A 23 6.38 -41.90 -4.99
N GLY A 24 6.44 -42.51 -3.81
CA GLY A 24 5.77 -42.01 -2.63
C GLY A 24 6.25 -40.56 -2.51
N ALA A 25 5.34 -39.61 -2.53
CA ALA A 25 5.70 -38.22 -2.31
C ALA A 25 6.58 -38.19 -1.06
N GLN A 26 7.80 -37.67 -1.20
CA GLN A 26 8.74 -37.60 -0.09
C GLN A 26 8.04 -36.83 1.03
N GLN A 27 7.91 -37.46 2.20
CA GLN A 27 7.28 -36.85 3.35
C GLN A 27 8.08 -35.59 3.74
N VAL A 28 7.40 -34.44 3.78
CA VAL A 28 8.03 -33.20 4.15
C VAL A 28 8.44 -33.25 5.62
N ALA A 29 9.68 -32.87 5.90
CA ALA A 29 10.20 -32.80 7.26
C ALA A 29 11.04 -31.54 7.43
N MET A 30 11.03 -30.98 8.65
CA MET A 30 11.87 -29.85 9.02
C MET A 30 12.52 -30.04 10.38
N THR A 31 13.67 -29.42 10.56
CA THR A 31 14.34 -29.24 11.85
C THR A 31 14.40 -27.75 12.16
N VAL A 32 13.82 -27.35 13.29
CA VAL A 32 13.95 -26.01 13.86
C VAL A 32 15.12 -26.03 14.84
N ASP A 33 16.16 -25.24 14.60
CA ASP A 33 17.37 -25.19 15.43
C ASP A 33 17.43 -23.87 16.21
N ALA A 34 16.90 -23.87 17.43
CA ALA A 34 16.86 -22.71 18.31
C ALA A 34 18.24 -22.27 18.85
N THR A 35 19.33 -23.04 18.58
CA THR A 35 20.69 -22.60 18.90
C THR A 35 21.27 -21.65 17.88
N LYS A 36 20.71 -21.63 16.68
CA LYS A 36 21.13 -20.75 15.58
C LYS A 36 20.17 -19.57 15.46
N MET A 37 20.44 -18.53 16.21
CA MET A 37 19.62 -17.32 16.25
C MET A 37 20.11 -16.29 15.24
N GLY A 38 19.19 -15.69 14.48
CA GLY A 38 19.43 -14.50 13.67
C GLY A 38 19.39 -13.18 14.48
N ALA A 39 19.57 -12.06 13.80
CA ALA A 39 19.35 -10.76 14.39
C ALA A 39 17.86 -10.57 14.73
N PRO A 40 17.50 -9.82 15.78
CA PRO A 40 16.11 -9.52 16.05
C PRO A 40 15.41 -8.84 14.86
N ILE A 41 14.21 -9.30 14.54
CA ILE A 41 13.37 -8.68 13.50
C ILE A 41 13.11 -7.23 13.88
N SER A 42 13.39 -6.31 12.96
CA SER A 42 13.13 -4.89 13.17
C SER A 42 11.63 -4.63 13.43
N PRO A 43 11.28 -3.74 14.37
CA PRO A 43 9.90 -3.37 14.60
C PRO A 43 9.23 -2.74 13.36
N TYR A 44 10.00 -2.20 12.43
CA TYR A 44 9.51 -1.54 11.21
C TYR A 44 9.17 -2.49 10.06
N MET A 45 9.23 -3.81 10.27
CA MET A 45 8.89 -4.81 9.25
C MET A 45 7.38 -4.93 8.97
N TYR A 46 6.54 -4.31 9.80
CA TYR A 46 5.09 -4.28 9.63
C TYR A 46 4.62 -2.88 9.20
N GLY A 47 5.37 -2.27 8.32
CA GLY A 47 5.07 -0.96 7.77
C GLY A 47 4.14 -1.01 6.57
N PHE A 48 3.59 0.15 6.25
CA PHE A 48 2.71 0.34 5.11
C PHE A 48 3.10 1.58 4.32
N PHE A 49 2.71 1.55 3.06
CA PHE A 49 2.82 2.66 2.14
C PHE A 49 1.49 2.86 1.42
N THR A 50 1.08 4.08 1.24
CA THR A 50 0.11 4.47 0.22
C THR A 50 0.38 5.91 -0.18
N GLU A 51 0.26 6.21 -1.45
CA GLU A 51 0.01 7.57 -1.88
C GLU A 51 -1.37 7.93 -1.36
N LEU A 52 -1.46 8.89 -0.45
CA LEU A 52 -2.73 9.32 0.10
C LEU A 52 -3.55 10.00 -1.00
N HIS A 53 -4.24 9.19 -1.79
CA HIS A 53 -5.29 9.66 -2.65
C HIS A 53 -6.45 10.15 -1.76
N GLU A 54 -6.79 11.41 -1.89
CA GLU A 54 -7.75 12.12 -1.02
C GLU A 54 -9.21 11.71 -1.29
N ASN A 55 -9.42 10.63 -2.05
CA ASN A 55 -10.73 10.28 -2.55
C ASN A 55 -11.39 9.19 -1.73
N ASN A 56 -12.36 9.58 -0.91
CA ASN A 56 -13.17 8.67 -0.10
C ASN A 56 -13.99 7.67 -0.93
N ASN A 57 -14.40 8.03 -2.13
CA ASN A 57 -15.21 7.16 -2.99
C ASN A 57 -14.47 5.89 -3.46
N GLU A 58 -13.15 5.85 -3.29
CA GLU A 58 -12.28 4.73 -3.66
C GLU A 58 -11.77 3.92 -2.46
N GLY A 59 -12.32 4.15 -1.25
CA GLY A 59 -11.93 3.40 -0.06
C GLY A 59 -10.66 3.91 0.63
N GLY A 60 -10.35 5.20 0.46
CA GLY A 60 -9.23 5.84 1.18
C GLY A 60 -9.51 6.08 2.66
N PHE A 61 -8.44 6.35 3.42
CA PHE A 61 -8.52 6.65 4.86
C PHE A 61 -9.20 7.99 5.18
N TRP A 62 -9.21 8.94 4.26
CA TRP A 62 -9.78 10.26 4.46
C TRP A 62 -11.30 10.24 4.39
N ALA A 63 -11.98 10.90 5.31
CA ALA A 63 -13.43 10.82 5.47
C ALA A 63 -14.21 11.82 4.59
N GLU A 64 -13.55 12.68 3.80
CA GLU A 64 -14.22 13.65 2.93
C GLU A 64 -15.06 12.92 1.87
N MET A 65 -16.35 13.24 1.82
CA MET A 65 -17.32 12.61 0.93
C MET A 65 -17.42 13.29 -0.43
N LEU A 66 -16.93 14.54 -0.54
CA LEU A 66 -17.09 15.37 -1.73
C LEU A 66 -15.80 15.35 -2.57
N GLY A 67 -15.92 14.94 -3.81
CA GLY A 67 -14.86 15.13 -4.79
C GLY A 67 -14.82 16.58 -5.29
N ASP A 68 -13.62 17.05 -5.67
CA ASP A 68 -13.40 18.40 -6.21
C ASP A 68 -14.02 19.55 -5.37
N ARG A 69 -13.94 19.43 -4.06
CA ARG A 69 -14.60 20.27 -3.08
C ARG A 69 -14.12 21.73 -3.06
N LYS A 70 -13.05 22.05 -3.79
CA LYS A 70 -12.46 23.38 -3.97
C LYS A 70 -12.51 23.84 -5.43
N PHE A 71 -13.29 23.13 -6.24
CA PHE A 71 -13.66 23.52 -7.61
C PHE A 71 -12.47 23.71 -8.57
N PHE A 72 -11.52 22.77 -8.60
CA PHE A 72 -10.47 22.77 -9.61
C PHE A 72 -11.05 22.66 -11.03
N ASN A 73 -12.07 21.80 -11.21
CA ASN A 73 -12.77 21.65 -12.47
C ASN A 73 -13.95 22.64 -12.55
N PRO A 74 -14.31 23.11 -13.75
CA PRO A 74 -15.52 23.89 -13.94
C PRO A 74 -16.79 23.11 -13.56
N VAL A 75 -17.73 23.78 -12.91
CA VAL A 75 -19.07 23.25 -12.64
C VAL A 75 -19.93 23.45 -13.89
N ASN A 76 -20.26 22.37 -14.58
CA ASN A 76 -21.11 22.35 -15.76
C ASN A 76 -21.78 20.97 -15.92
N SER A 77 -22.79 20.87 -16.80
CA SER A 77 -23.53 19.63 -17.09
C SER A 77 -22.78 18.65 -18.00
N GLY A 78 -21.63 19.07 -18.59
CA GLY A 78 -20.84 18.26 -19.49
C GLY A 78 -20.31 16.98 -18.82
N PRO A 79 -19.86 16.00 -19.62
CA PRO A 79 -19.25 14.80 -19.09
C PRO A 79 -18.00 15.13 -18.30
N ASP A 80 -17.64 14.25 -17.37
CA ASP A 80 -16.37 14.34 -16.67
C ASP A 80 -15.24 14.13 -17.67
N ARG A 81 -14.10 14.79 -17.44
CA ARG A 81 -12.93 14.66 -18.31
C ARG A 81 -12.50 13.20 -18.39
N GLU A 82 -12.39 12.67 -19.62
CA GLU A 82 -11.84 11.34 -19.83
C GLU A 82 -10.38 11.25 -19.36
N PRO A 83 -9.95 10.10 -18.82
CA PRO A 83 -8.54 9.87 -18.50
C PRO A 83 -7.65 10.05 -19.73
N SER A 84 -6.43 10.54 -19.54
CA SER A 84 -5.47 10.68 -20.64
C SER A 84 -5.15 9.32 -21.25
N ALA A 85 -5.16 9.22 -22.60
CA ALA A 85 -4.82 8.00 -23.29
C ALA A 85 -3.40 7.51 -22.92
N GLY A 86 -3.25 6.22 -22.66
CA GLY A 86 -1.98 5.58 -22.34
C GLY A 86 -1.57 5.58 -20.86
N ARG A 87 -2.35 6.20 -19.97
CA ARG A 87 -2.14 6.11 -18.52
C ARG A 87 -3.15 5.16 -17.86
N ARG A 88 -2.80 4.61 -16.70
CA ARG A 88 -3.70 3.78 -15.91
C ARG A 88 -4.95 4.59 -15.58
N ALA A 89 -6.04 4.29 -16.25
CA ALA A 89 -7.31 4.97 -16.01
C ALA A 89 -7.82 4.59 -14.61
N ARG A 90 -7.91 5.59 -13.72
CA ARG A 90 -8.57 5.41 -12.41
C ARG A 90 -9.98 5.99 -12.50
N PRO A 91 -10.96 5.40 -11.79
CA PRO A 91 -12.26 6.05 -11.61
C PRO A 91 -12.02 7.45 -11.04
N ARG A 92 -12.64 8.47 -11.63
CA ARG A 92 -12.53 9.84 -11.12
C ARG A 92 -13.59 10.09 -10.07
N ALA A 93 -13.24 10.87 -9.06
CA ALA A 93 -14.20 11.34 -8.10
C ALA A 93 -15.33 12.08 -8.81
N PRO A 94 -16.60 11.85 -8.42
CA PRO A 94 -17.71 12.67 -8.85
C PRO A 94 -17.38 14.16 -8.59
N ARG A 95 -17.83 15.03 -9.46
CA ARG A 95 -17.68 16.48 -9.31
C ARG A 95 -19.02 17.18 -9.19
N PHE A 96 -19.00 18.43 -8.79
CA PHE A 96 -20.20 19.23 -8.73
C PHE A 96 -20.80 19.47 -10.12
N LYS A 97 -22.13 19.41 -10.20
CA LYS A 97 -22.94 19.70 -11.39
C LYS A 97 -23.91 20.84 -11.08
N PRO A 98 -24.35 21.62 -12.07
CA PRO A 98 -25.36 22.65 -11.87
C PRO A 98 -26.71 22.08 -11.41
N VAL A 99 -27.43 22.86 -10.64
CA VAL A 99 -28.88 22.72 -10.44
C VAL A 99 -29.54 23.82 -11.28
N GLY A 100 -30.23 23.41 -12.33
CA GLY A 100 -30.74 24.30 -13.38
C GLY A 100 -29.79 24.41 -14.57
N PRO A 101 -30.06 25.38 -15.51
CA PRO A 101 -29.24 25.58 -16.70
C PRO A 101 -27.81 26.06 -16.38
N ASP A 102 -26.83 25.64 -17.20
CA ASP A 102 -25.41 25.96 -17.01
C ASP A 102 -25.10 27.45 -16.95
N GLU A 103 -25.86 28.30 -17.66
CA GLU A 103 -25.68 29.73 -17.71
C GLU A 103 -25.85 30.46 -16.37
N PHE A 104 -26.47 29.78 -15.39
CA PHE A 104 -26.60 30.33 -14.03
C PHE A 104 -25.37 30.05 -13.15
N VAL A 105 -24.46 29.17 -13.56
CA VAL A 105 -23.21 28.92 -12.82
C VAL A 105 -22.01 29.38 -13.62
N VAL A 106 -21.34 30.39 -13.13
CA VAL A 106 -20.16 31.02 -13.78
C VAL A 106 -18.93 30.74 -12.91
N MET A 107 -17.83 30.27 -13.52
CA MET A 107 -16.55 30.15 -12.82
C MET A 107 -15.87 31.51 -12.75
N ASP A 108 -16.10 32.20 -11.64
CA ASP A 108 -15.61 33.57 -11.44
C ASP A 108 -14.12 33.56 -11.05
N ARG A 109 -13.32 34.39 -11.77
CA ARG A 109 -11.88 34.56 -11.54
C ARG A 109 -11.56 35.88 -10.84
N GLN A 110 -12.55 36.72 -10.52
CA GLN A 110 -12.33 37.99 -9.84
C GLN A 110 -12.48 37.85 -8.32
N LYS A 111 -13.47 37.07 -7.87
CA LYS A 111 -13.73 36.85 -6.45
C LYS A 111 -13.45 35.39 -6.11
N VAL A 112 -12.18 35.06 -6.08
CA VAL A 112 -11.68 33.70 -5.85
C VAL A 112 -11.47 33.45 -4.36
N PHE A 113 -11.91 32.31 -3.84
CA PHE A 113 -11.62 31.90 -2.48
C PHE A 113 -10.28 31.15 -2.38
N VAL A 114 -10.08 30.17 -3.25
CA VAL A 114 -8.86 29.34 -3.36
C VAL A 114 -8.72 28.82 -4.78
N GLY A 115 -7.51 28.54 -5.23
CA GLY A 115 -7.24 28.07 -6.59
C GLY A 115 -7.38 29.19 -7.63
N GLU A 116 -7.89 28.87 -8.82
CA GLU A 116 -7.96 29.82 -9.95
C GLU A 116 -9.33 30.51 -10.13
N HIS A 117 -10.40 29.91 -9.59
CA HIS A 117 -11.76 30.41 -9.73
C HIS A 117 -12.67 29.85 -8.62
N SER A 118 -13.82 30.48 -8.45
CA SER A 118 -14.89 30.02 -7.56
C SER A 118 -16.24 30.02 -8.29
N PRO A 119 -17.12 29.06 -8.11
CA PRO A 119 -18.47 29.07 -8.67
C PRO A 119 -19.26 30.27 -8.16
N MET A 120 -19.77 31.09 -9.09
CA MET A 120 -20.73 32.15 -8.85
C MET A 120 -22.09 31.72 -9.44
N VAL A 121 -23.12 31.71 -8.63
CA VAL A 121 -24.48 31.38 -9.03
C VAL A 121 -25.30 32.63 -9.17
N LYS A 122 -25.90 32.84 -10.35
CA LYS A 122 -26.89 33.90 -10.63
C LYS A 122 -28.24 33.48 -10.09
N LEU A 123 -28.98 34.42 -9.48
CA LEU A 123 -30.24 34.12 -8.82
C LEU A 123 -31.42 34.65 -9.65
N GLU A 124 -32.50 33.87 -9.58
CA GLU A 124 -33.84 34.27 -9.97
C GLU A 124 -34.77 34.34 -8.76
N THR A 125 -35.83 35.15 -8.83
CA THR A 125 -36.69 35.43 -7.66
C THR A 125 -37.31 34.17 -7.07
N THR A 126 -37.73 33.21 -7.90
CA THR A 126 -38.52 32.04 -7.46
C THR A 126 -37.92 30.71 -7.88
N THR A 127 -37.14 30.67 -8.96
CA THR A 127 -36.52 29.41 -9.45
C THR A 127 -35.19 29.19 -8.73
N PRO A 128 -35.02 28.08 -8.04
CA PRO A 128 -33.74 27.79 -7.37
C PRO A 128 -32.65 27.42 -8.40
N HIS A 129 -31.50 28.05 -8.30
CA HIS A 129 -30.28 27.75 -9.06
C HIS A 129 -29.14 27.45 -8.10
N GLY A 130 -28.19 26.61 -8.50
CA GLY A 130 -27.05 26.28 -7.66
C GLY A 130 -26.22 25.14 -8.21
N ILE A 131 -25.63 24.39 -7.28
CA ILE A 131 -24.77 23.22 -7.59
C ILE A 131 -25.18 22.03 -6.73
N GLN A 132 -24.84 20.83 -7.19
CA GLN A 132 -25.03 19.59 -6.47
C GLN A 132 -23.84 18.64 -6.66
N HIS A 133 -23.62 17.80 -5.65
CA HIS A 133 -22.67 16.69 -5.71
C HIS A 133 -23.42 15.38 -5.35
N ALA A 134 -23.45 14.42 -6.26
CA ALA A 134 -24.20 13.17 -6.12
C ALA A 134 -23.26 11.98 -5.78
N GLY A 135 -23.86 10.81 -5.59
CA GLY A 135 -23.16 9.56 -5.37
C GLY A 135 -22.62 9.40 -3.94
N LEU A 136 -23.20 10.08 -2.94
CA LEU A 136 -22.79 9.99 -1.55
C LEU A 136 -23.39 8.78 -0.84
N GLY A 137 -22.59 8.05 -0.07
CA GLY A 137 -23.07 6.97 0.80
C GLY A 137 -23.56 7.53 2.13
N VAL A 138 -24.83 7.30 2.46
CA VAL A 138 -25.40 7.68 3.77
C VAL A 138 -26.20 6.53 4.39
N ARG A 139 -26.26 6.51 5.72
CA ARG A 139 -27.01 5.49 6.48
C ARG A 139 -28.00 6.16 7.40
N LYS A 140 -29.20 5.61 7.47
CA LYS A 140 -30.31 6.10 8.32
C LYS A 140 -29.88 6.30 9.77
N GLY A 141 -30.18 7.48 10.30
CA GLY A 141 -29.85 7.85 11.67
C GLY A 141 -28.38 8.23 11.90
N ARG A 142 -27.48 8.04 10.92
CA ARG A 142 -26.09 8.50 10.99
C ARG A 142 -26.01 10.00 10.78
N SER A 143 -25.17 10.67 11.58
CA SER A 143 -24.93 12.11 11.48
C SER A 143 -23.74 12.42 10.60
N TYR A 144 -23.84 13.51 9.86
CA TYR A 144 -22.82 14.05 8.96
C TYR A 144 -22.57 15.50 9.35
N SER A 145 -21.31 15.88 9.44
CA SER A 145 -20.87 17.23 9.75
C SER A 145 -20.03 17.80 8.60
N GLY A 146 -20.12 19.09 8.41
CA GLY A 146 -19.36 19.74 7.35
C GLY A 146 -19.41 21.24 7.48
N ARG A 147 -19.03 21.90 6.41
CA ARG A 147 -19.06 23.35 6.26
C ARG A 147 -19.16 23.74 4.80
N VAL A 148 -19.69 24.91 4.57
CA VAL A 148 -19.65 25.58 3.26
C VAL A 148 -19.14 26.99 3.42
N VAL A 149 -18.28 27.44 2.51
CA VAL A 149 -17.74 28.80 2.48
C VAL A 149 -18.51 29.58 1.42
N LEU A 150 -19.25 30.62 1.82
CA LEU A 150 -20.13 31.40 0.95
C LEU A 150 -19.85 32.89 1.04
N ALA A 151 -20.04 33.58 -0.08
CA ALA A 151 -20.23 35.02 -0.14
C ALA A 151 -21.48 35.30 -0.98
N ALA A 152 -22.29 36.29 -0.62
CA ALA A 152 -23.55 36.55 -1.31
C ALA A 152 -23.95 38.03 -1.32
N ASP A 153 -24.66 38.42 -2.36
CA ASP A 153 -25.26 39.73 -2.46
C ASP A 153 -26.46 39.90 -1.51
N PRO A 154 -26.80 41.11 -1.09
CA PRO A 154 -28.02 41.37 -0.34
C PRO A 154 -29.27 40.91 -1.12
N GLY A 155 -30.12 40.10 -0.46
CA GLY A 155 -31.35 39.58 -1.08
C GLY A 155 -31.23 38.16 -1.62
N ALA A 156 -30.08 37.51 -1.50
CA ALA A 156 -29.90 36.08 -1.75
C ALA A 156 -30.45 35.26 -0.60
N ASP A 157 -31.27 34.23 -0.90
CA ASP A 157 -31.75 33.19 0.03
C ASP A 157 -31.11 31.86 -0.38
N VAL A 158 -30.06 31.43 0.33
CA VAL A 158 -29.30 30.22 0.01
C VAL A 158 -29.60 29.11 1.01
N LYS A 159 -29.75 27.91 0.51
CA LYS A 159 -30.02 26.69 1.30
C LYS A 159 -29.06 25.58 0.91
N VAL A 160 -28.64 24.79 1.92
CA VAL A 160 -27.88 23.56 1.70
C VAL A 160 -28.70 22.37 2.16
N SER A 161 -28.82 21.35 1.30
CA SER A 161 -29.64 20.17 1.58
C SER A 161 -28.84 18.88 1.36
N LEU A 162 -28.92 17.96 2.31
CA LEU A 162 -28.55 16.57 2.09
C LEU A 162 -29.83 15.81 1.68
N VAL A 163 -29.80 15.20 0.49
CA VAL A 163 -30.94 14.56 -0.16
C VAL A 163 -30.65 13.05 -0.30
N TRP A 164 -31.52 12.21 0.21
CA TRP A 164 -31.34 10.74 0.24
C TRP A 164 -32.44 9.97 -0.51
N GLY A 165 -33.34 10.66 -1.21
CA GLY A 165 -34.41 10.03 -2.00
C GLY A 165 -35.14 11.01 -2.90
N PRO A 166 -36.12 10.54 -3.68
CA PRO A 166 -36.79 11.35 -4.71
C PRO A 166 -37.92 12.26 -4.18
N ASN A 167 -38.48 11.96 -2.99
CA ASN A 167 -39.62 12.72 -2.48
C ASN A 167 -39.16 14.03 -1.80
N SER A 168 -40.08 14.99 -1.69
CA SER A 168 -39.81 16.28 -1.06
C SER A 168 -39.40 16.18 0.42
N GLY A 169 -39.82 15.14 1.12
CA GLY A 169 -39.44 14.83 2.50
C GLY A 169 -38.13 14.02 2.63
N ASP A 170 -37.58 13.55 1.53
CA ASP A 170 -36.36 12.72 1.56
C ASP A 170 -35.08 13.58 1.63
N ARG A 171 -35.11 14.60 2.47
CA ARG A 171 -34.00 15.55 2.65
C ARG A 171 -34.02 16.23 4.01
N GLN A 172 -32.88 16.73 4.41
CA GLN A 172 -32.76 17.74 5.46
C GLN A 172 -32.15 19.00 4.85
N THR A 173 -32.76 20.15 5.12
CA THR A 173 -32.37 21.44 4.55
C THR A 173 -31.94 22.40 5.66
N ILE A 174 -30.82 23.09 5.46
CA ILE A 174 -30.28 24.13 6.33
C ILE A 174 -30.32 25.45 5.60
N PRO A 175 -31.13 26.45 6.03
CA PRO A 175 -31.08 27.79 5.46
C PRO A 175 -29.82 28.52 5.94
N MET A 176 -29.09 29.14 5.02
CA MET A 176 -27.92 29.93 5.33
C MET A 176 -28.33 31.34 5.82
N LYS A 177 -28.03 31.60 7.08
CA LYS A 177 -28.38 32.88 7.72
C LYS A 177 -27.18 33.82 7.81
N ALA A 178 -27.42 35.14 7.81
CA ALA A 178 -26.37 36.13 7.95
C ALA A 178 -25.31 36.08 6.81
N LEU A 179 -25.76 35.81 5.59
CA LEU A 179 -24.94 35.90 4.39
C LEU A 179 -24.39 37.31 4.24
N ARG A 180 -23.18 37.45 3.75
CA ARG A 180 -22.49 38.74 3.53
C ARG A 180 -21.69 38.73 2.23
N ALA A 181 -21.30 39.94 1.79
CA ALA A 181 -20.55 40.07 0.56
C ALA A 181 -19.18 39.36 0.59
N ASP A 182 -18.52 39.34 1.75
CA ASP A 182 -17.26 38.62 1.91
C ASP A 182 -17.48 37.16 2.25
N TYR A 183 -16.51 36.29 1.86
CA TYR A 183 -16.54 34.87 2.19
C TYR A 183 -16.59 34.64 3.70
N ALA A 184 -17.53 33.79 4.10
CA ALA A 184 -17.69 33.31 5.47
C ALA A 184 -17.97 31.85 5.49
N THR A 185 -17.50 31.18 6.52
CA THR A 185 -17.71 29.74 6.76
C THR A 185 -19.01 29.51 7.54
N PHE A 186 -19.86 28.63 7.02
CA PHE A 186 -21.12 28.21 7.63
C PHE A 186 -21.06 26.72 7.97
N PRO A 187 -21.30 26.33 9.23
CA PRO A 187 -21.30 24.93 9.62
C PRO A 187 -22.53 24.19 9.05
N LEU A 188 -22.34 22.92 8.71
CA LEU A 188 -23.37 22.00 8.26
C LEU A 188 -23.48 20.83 9.23
N SER A 189 -24.71 20.40 9.53
CA SER A 189 -25.00 19.22 10.34
C SER A 189 -26.27 18.57 9.83
N PHE A 190 -26.14 17.31 9.41
CA PHE A 190 -27.24 16.51 8.86
C PHE A 190 -27.36 15.19 9.57
N THR A 191 -28.60 14.66 9.63
CA THR A 191 -28.87 13.26 10.02
C THR A 191 -29.66 12.62 8.88
N ALA A 192 -29.12 11.57 8.28
CA ALA A 192 -29.76 10.92 7.16
C ALA A 192 -31.04 10.18 7.55
N GLY A 193 -32.09 10.31 6.75
CA GLY A 193 -33.40 9.68 7.00
C GLY A 193 -33.53 8.28 6.41
N ALA A 194 -32.63 7.88 5.49
CA ALA A 194 -32.63 6.59 4.83
C ALA A 194 -31.21 6.09 4.54
N ASP A 195 -31.09 4.79 4.22
CA ASP A 195 -29.88 4.18 3.69
C ASP A 195 -29.86 4.35 2.17
N THR A 196 -28.76 4.89 1.65
CA THR A 196 -28.52 4.95 0.21
C THR A 196 -27.05 5.15 -0.09
N ASP A 197 -26.56 4.68 -1.22
CA ASP A 197 -25.24 4.98 -1.76
C ASP A 197 -25.28 6.02 -2.89
N ASP A 198 -26.44 6.68 -3.08
CA ASP A 198 -26.68 7.70 -4.10
C ASP A 198 -27.36 8.96 -3.52
N ALA A 199 -26.97 9.34 -2.31
CA ALA A 199 -27.37 10.64 -1.77
C ALA A 199 -26.62 11.77 -2.49
N ARG A 200 -27.16 13.00 -2.38
CA ARG A 200 -26.52 14.19 -2.93
C ARG A 200 -26.58 15.38 -1.98
N LEU A 201 -25.54 16.20 -2.04
CA LEU A 201 -25.52 17.51 -1.40
C LEU A 201 -25.91 18.57 -2.42
N GLU A 202 -26.94 19.37 -2.12
CA GLU A 202 -27.42 20.47 -2.95
C GLU A 202 -27.12 21.81 -2.26
N ILE A 203 -26.57 22.78 -3.00
CA ILE A 203 -26.36 24.17 -2.56
C ILE A 203 -27.11 25.03 -3.56
N VAL A 204 -28.27 25.54 -3.18
CA VAL A 204 -29.17 26.29 -4.09
C VAL A 204 -29.62 27.58 -3.47
N GLY A 205 -29.87 28.58 -4.32
CA GLY A 205 -30.40 29.88 -3.90
C GLY A 205 -31.53 30.38 -4.79
N THR A 206 -32.31 31.30 -4.21
CA THR A 206 -33.34 32.11 -4.87
C THR A 206 -33.15 33.56 -4.44
N GLY A 207 -33.89 34.51 -5.04
CA GLY A 207 -33.85 35.91 -4.68
C GLY A 207 -33.23 36.79 -5.75
N LYS A 208 -32.34 37.74 -5.35
CA LYS A 208 -31.73 38.71 -6.26
C LYS A 208 -30.21 38.70 -6.12
N GLY A 209 -29.53 39.02 -7.23
CA GLY A 209 -28.06 39.08 -7.25
C GLY A 209 -27.40 37.75 -7.49
N THR A 210 -26.29 37.53 -6.79
CA THR A 210 -25.45 36.35 -6.93
C THR A 210 -25.00 35.81 -5.58
N PHE A 211 -24.59 34.54 -5.53
CA PHE A 211 -23.77 34.02 -4.45
C PHE A 211 -22.58 33.22 -4.98
N HIS A 212 -21.48 33.24 -4.22
CA HIS A 212 -20.25 32.52 -4.54
C HIS A 212 -20.02 31.39 -3.56
N ILE A 213 -19.43 30.30 -4.04
CA ILE A 213 -19.08 29.12 -3.24
C ILE A 213 -17.56 28.99 -3.25
N GLY A 214 -16.92 29.13 -2.08
CA GLY A 214 -15.46 29.10 -1.97
C GLY A 214 -14.92 27.67 -1.80
N ALA A 215 -15.52 26.91 -0.88
CA ALA A 215 -15.19 25.52 -0.59
C ALA A 215 -16.36 24.83 0.09
N VAL A 216 -16.41 23.50 0.00
CA VAL A 216 -17.43 22.67 0.67
C VAL A 216 -16.75 21.48 1.31
N SER A 217 -17.27 21.01 2.44
CA SER A 217 -16.80 19.77 3.09
C SER A 217 -17.98 19.07 3.73
N LEU A 218 -18.04 17.75 3.60
CA LEU A 218 -19.03 16.91 4.26
C LEU A 218 -18.36 15.57 4.65
N MET A 219 -18.43 15.22 5.94
CA MET A 219 -17.86 13.99 6.48
C MET A 219 -18.84 13.31 7.43
N PRO A 220 -18.76 11.99 7.67
CA PRO A 220 -19.37 11.38 8.83
C PRO A 220 -18.98 12.13 10.11
N ALA A 221 -19.94 12.43 10.98
CA ALA A 221 -19.69 13.27 12.17
C ALA A 221 -18.79 12.61 13.22
N ASP A 222 -18.66 11.29 13.14
CA ASP A 222 -17.83 10.48 14.01
C ASP A 222 -16.40 10.27 13.49
N ASN A 223 -16.00 10.96 12.39
CA ASN A 223 -14.64 10.88 11.87
C ASN A 223 -13.60 11.24 12.95
N LEU A 224 -12.39 10.71 12.80
CA LEU A 224 -11.26 10.96 13.70
C LEU A 224 -10.30 11.96 13.04
N TYR A 225 -10.47 13.25 13.33
CA TYR A 225 -9.64 14.33 12.78
C TYR A 225 -9.63 14.38 11.23
N GLY A 226 -10.71 13.95 10.59
CA GLY A 226 -10.85 13.85 9.14
C GLY A 226 -10.60 12.44 8.58
N TYR A 227 -10.19 11.47 9.40
CA TYR A 227 -10.02 10.08 9.01
C TYR A 227 -11.28 9.26 9.28
N ARG A 228 -11.55 8.29 8.43
CA ARG A 228 -12.66 7.33 8.58
C ARG A 228 -12.44 6.50 9.84
N ARG A 229 -13.36 6.63 10.81
CA ARG A 229 -13.31 5.89 12.08
C ARG A 229 -13.25 4.38 11.86
N ASP A 230 -14.10 3.85 10.98
CA ASP A 230 -14.19 2.43 10.66
C ASP A 230 -12.85 1.86 10.17
N MET A 231 -12.16 2.58 9.28
CA MET A 231 -10.84 2.17 8.78
C MET A 231 -9.75 2.24 9.86
N ILE A 232 -9.72 3.31 10.65
CA ILE A 232 -8.75 3.45 11.76
C ILE A 232 -8.93 2.32 12.79
N GLU A 233 -10.18 1.93 13.10
CA GLU A 233 -10.46 0.83 14.02
C GLU A 233 -9.98 -0.53 13.49
N GLN A 234 -10.14 -0.81 12.19
CA GLN A 234 -9.59 -2.02 11.59
C GLN A 234 -8.06 -1.99 11.54
N MET A 235 -7.46 -0.88 11.14
CA MET A 235 -6.00 -0.74 11.12
C MET A 235 -5.36 -0.90 12.50
N ARG A 236 -6.02 -0.47 13.58
CA ARG A 236 -5.56 -0.73 14.96
C ARG A 236 -5.50 -2.22 15.30
N LYS A 237 -6.38 -3.05 14.72
CA LYS A 237 -6.33 -4.51 14.90
C LYS A 237 -5.10 -5.08 14.19
N ILE A 238 -4.83 -4.65 12.98
CA ILE A 238 -3.64 -5.05 12.22
C ILE A 238 -2.36 -4.63 12.95
N GLY A 239 -2.34 -3.43 13.54
CA GLY A 239 -1.22 -2.93 14.34
C GLY A 239 0.01 -2.56 13.50
N PRO A 240 -0.13 -1.68 12.48
CA PRO A 240 1.00 -1.20 11.70
C PRO A 240 2.05 -0.53 12.59
N THR A 241 3.32 -0.55 12.16
CA THR A 241 4.43 -0.02 12.96
C THR A 241 5.12 1.17 12.33
N MET A 242 4.99 1.35 11.03
CA MET A 242 5.57 2.44 10.27
C MET A 242 4.67 2.81 9.11
N PHE A 243 4.72 4.06 8.68
CA PHE A 243 4.01 4.50 7.50
C PHE A 243 4.87 5.41 6.63
N ARG A 244 5.14 4.98 5.40
CA ARG A 244 5.86 5.75 4.39
C ARG A 244 4.91 6.71 3.67
N TRP A 245 5.26 7.99 3.59
CA TRP A 245 4.47 9.03 2.95
C TRP A 245 5.34 10.25 2.56
N PRO A 246 4.97 11.10 1.57
CA PRO A 246 3.91 10.90 0.58
C PRO A 246 4.26 9.86 -0.47
N GLY A 247 5.52 9.50 -0.65
CA GLY A 247 6.08 8.43 -1.47
C GLY A 247 5.47 8.29 -2.87
N GLY A 248 5.85 7.21 -3.56
CA GLY A 248 5.36 6.87 -4.88
C GLY A 248 5.59 7.96 -5.94
N ASN A 249 4.87 7.88 -7.05
CA ASN A 249 5.03 8.82 -8.15
C ASN A 249 4.57 10.24 -7.82
N MET A 250 3.65 10.36 -6.87
CA MET A 250 3.10 11.65 -6.44
C MET A 250 4.17 12.61 -5.93
N VAL A 251 5.13 12.13 -5.12
CA VAL A 251 6.08 13.00 -4.42
C VAL A 251 6.89 13.90 -5.35
N SER A 252 7.21 13.40 -6.55
CA SER A 252 8.07 14.11 -7.50
C SER A 252 7.50 15.43 -8.05
N SER A 253 6.19 15.63 -7.96
CA SER A 253 5.51 16.85 -8.40
C SER A 253 4.76 17.57 -7.27
N TRP A 254 4.85 17.08 -6.05
CA TRP A 254 4.15 17.64 -4.90
C TRP A 254 5.00 18.69 -4.18
N ASP A 255 4.39 19.82 -3.86
CA ASP A 255 4.96 20.85 -2.99
C ASP A 255 4.29 20.73 -1.60
N TRP A 256 5.08 20.38 -0.59
CA TRP A 256 4.60 20.20 0.77
C TRP A 256 3.95 21.46 1.35
N ARG A 257 4.34 22.65 0.88
CA ARG A 257 3.77 23.93 1.34
C ARG A 257 2.33 24.13 0.92
N ASP A 258 1.91 23.54 -0.19
CA ASP A 258 0.52 23.59 -0.65
C ASP A 258 -0.42 22.79 0.29
N SER A 259 0.11 21.95 1.18
CA SER A 259 -0.66 21.02 2.02
C SER A 259 -0.60 21.34 3.53
N ILE A 260 -0.12 22.52 3.94
CA ILE A 260 -0.07 22.94 5.34
C ILE A 260 -1.04 24.11 5.61
N GLY A 261 -1.33 24.38 6.89
CA GLY A 261 -2.24 25.47 7.30
C GLY A 261 -3.72 25.13 7.09
N ASP A 262 -4.53 26.19 6.92
CA ASP A 262 -5.99 26.06 6.75
C ASP A 262 -6.33 25.21 5.51
N ARG A 263 -6.94 24.04 5.74
CA ARG A 263 -7.26 23.05 4.70
C ARG A 263 -8.13 23.61 3.58
N ASP A 264 -9.04 24.54 3.87
CA ASP A 264 -9.90 25.16 2.85
C ASP A 264 -9.15 26.18 1.99
N LYS A 265 -7.98 26.65 2.44
CA LYS A 265 -7.09 27.55 1.71
C LYS A 265 -5.95 26.86 0.98
N ARG A 266 -5.75 25.56 1.21
CA ARG A 266 -4.76 24.78 0.47
C ARG A 266 -5.18 24.66 -1.01
N PRO A 267 -4.36 25.05 -1.97
CA PRO A 267 -4.76 25.09 -3.38
C PRO A 267 -4.93 23.68 -3.96
N PRO A 268 -6.02 23.40 -4.69
CA PRO A 268 -6.11 22.17 -5.44
C PRO A 268 -5.10 22.18 -6.60
N ARG A 269 -4.44 21.05 -6.86
CA ARG A 269 -3.43 20.89 -7.90
C ARG A 269 -3.71 19.67 -8.77
N LEU A 270 -3.34 19.74 -10.04
CA LEU A 270 -3.27 18.54 -10.88
C LEU A 270 -2.02 17.74 -10.50
N ASN A 271 -2.23 16.48 -10.16
CA ASN A 271 -1.15 15.50 -10.04
C ASN A 271 -0.88 14.88 -11.41
N PRO A 272 0.24 15.22 -12.06
CA PRO A 272 0.52 14.74 -13.41
C PRO A 272 0.93 13.27 -13.45
N ALA A 273 1.36 12.69 -12.31
CA ALA A 273 1.72 11.28 -12.23
C ALA A 273 0.48 10.37 -12.42
N TRP A 274 -0.66 10.80 -11.87
CA TRP A 274 -1.90 10.01 -11.86
C TRP A 274 -3.03 10.61 -12.70
N ASP A 275 -2.82 11.81 -13.28
CA ASP A 275 -3.84 12.57 -14.01
C ASP A 275 -5.12 12.81 -13.17
N GLU A 276 -4.93 13.12 -11.90
CA GLU A 276 -6.01 13.37 -10.94
C GLU A 276 -5.82 14.71 -10.22
N VAL A 277 -6.90 15.26 -9.67
CA VAL A 277 -6.86 16.50 -8.90
C VAL A 277 -6.65 16.17 -7.43
N GLN A 278 -5.55 16.67 -6.86
CA GLN A 278 -5.31 16.66 -5.43
C GLN A 278 -5.86 17.90 -4.79
N GLN A 279 -6.67 17.73 -3.76
CA GLN A 279 -7.25 18.85 -3.00
C GLN A 279 -6.26 19.38 -1.96
N ASN A 280 -5.10 18.73 -1.76
CA ASN A 280 -4.14 19.02 -0.69
C ASN A 280 -4.78 19.02 0.71
N ASP A 281 -5.81 18.19 0.89
CA ASP A 281 -6.49 18.03 2.17
C ASP A 281 -5.67 17.26 3.18
N LEU A 282 -4.83 16.37 2.68
CA LEU A 282 -3.86 15.60 3.45
C LEU A 282 -2.46 16.17 3.25
N GLY A 283 -1.87 16.63 4.32
CA GLY A 283 -0.53 17.18 4.36
C GLY A 283 0.28 16.62 5.52
N ILE A 284 1.43 17.23 5.78
CA ILE A 284 2.36 16.79 6.84
C ILE A 284 1.65 16.69 8.19
N ASP A 285 0.92 17.74 8.60
CA ASP A 285 0.25 17.77 9.90
C ASP A 285 -0.84 16.69 10.01
N ASP A 286 -1.59 16.47 8.93
CA ASP A 286 -2.62 15.43 8.88
C ASP A 286 -1.98 14.02 8.91
N TYR A 287 -0.88 13.81 8.21
CA TYR A 287 -0.11 12.57 8.25
C TYR A 287 0.43 12.27 9.65
N MET A 288 0.93 13.27 10.37
CA MET A 288 1.38 13.11 11.76
C MET A 288 0.24 12.73 12.70
N VAL A 289 -0.98 13.24 12.45
CA VAL A 289 -2.19 12.81 13.18
C VAL A 289 -2.50 11.33 12.93
N LEU A 290 -2.39 10.85 11.67
CA LEU A 290 -2.59 9.44 11.34
C LEU A 290 -1.58 8.54 12.06
N ASN A 291 -0.29 8.91 12.03
CA ASN A 291 0.74 8.16 12.75
C ASN A 291 0.46 8.06 14.25
N LYS A 292 -0.01 9.15 14.87
CA LYS A 292 -0.41 9.16 16.28
C LYS A 292 -1.64 8.29 16.53
N LEU A 293 -2.67 8.34 15.67
CA LEU A 293 -3.89 7.53 15.80
C LEU A 293 -3.60 6.03 15.75
N LEU A 294 -2.61 5.61 14.98
CA LEU A 294 -2.23 4.21 14.76
C LEU A 294 -0.96 3.79 15.50
N ASN A 295 -0.31 4.72 16.23
CA ASN A 295 0.96 4.49 16.93
C ASN A 295 2.06 3.95 16.01
N MET A 296 2.26 4.64 14.88
CA MET A 296 3.25 4.30 13.86
C MET A 296 4.44 5.25 13.90
N GLU A 297 5.61 4.76 13.49
CA GLU A 297 6.77 5.60 13.18
C GLU A 297 6.55 6.30 11.83
N PRO A 298 6.68 7.62 11.75
CA PRO A 298 6.61 8.32 10.48
C PRO A 298 7.88 8.13 9.64
N TYR A 299 7.69 7.96 8.33
CA TYR A 299 8.75 7.86 7.34
C TYR A 299 8.41 8.77 6.15
N ILE A 300 9.10 9.89 6.02
CA ILE A 300 8.78 10.94 5.04
C ILE A 300 9.70 10.84 3.82
N CYS A 301 9.10 10.90 2.63
CA CYS A 301 9.80 10.97 1.35
C CYS A 301 9.80 12.41 0.83
N VAL A 302 10.99 13.02 0.64
CA VAL A 302 11.12 14.37 0.09
C VAL A 302 11.13 14.37 -1.43
N ASN A 303 10.68 15.47 -2.05
CA ASN A 303 10.60 15.63 -3.49
C ASN A 303 11.99 15.81 -4.13
N ALA A 304 12.62 14.72 -4.58
CA ALA A 304 13.85 14.76 -5.37
C ALA A 304 13.59 14.74 -6.90
N GLY A 305 12.34 14.71 -7.36
CA GLY A 305 11.98 14.84 -8.76
C GLY A 305 12.13 16.28 -9.25
N PHE A 306 11.10 17.09 -9.07
CA PHE A 306 11.09 18.51 -9.44
C PHE A 306 11.49 19.45 -8.29
N GLY A 307 11.58 18.94 -7.06
CA GLY A 307 12.06 19.70 -5.91
C GLY A 307 13.57 19.87 -5.87
N ASP A 308 14.04 20.64 -4.89
CA ASP A 308 15.44 20.96 -4.65
C ASP A 308 15.85 20.72 -3.18
N ALA A 309 17.16 20.77 -2.93
CA ALA A 309 17.72 20.52 -1.61
C ALA A 309 17.31 21.57 -0.57
N HIS A 310 17.05 22.82 -0.97
CA HIS A 310 16.59 23.87 -0.06
C HIS A 310 15.18 23.59 0.42
N SER A 311 14.27 23.22 -0.50
CA SER A 311 12.89 22.85 -0.16
C SER A 311 12.85 21.65 0.79
N ALA A 312 13.71 20.63 0.57
CA ALA A 312 13.81 19.48 1.46
C ALA A 312 14.35 19.85 2.85
N ALA A 313 15.33 20.75 2.92
CA ALA A 313 15.83 21.25 4.20
C ALA A 313 14.76 22.04 4.98
N GLU A 314 13.97 22.88 4.30
CA GLU A 314 12.85 23.59 4.94
C GLU A 314 11.73 22.64 5.38
N GLU A 315 11.48 21.53 4.63
CA GLU A 315 10.54 20.48 5.06
C GLU A 315 11.02 19.80 6.34
N VAL A 316 12.31 19.45 6.44
CA VAL A 316 12.91 18.94 7.69
C VAL A 316 12.78 19.96 8.82
N GLU A 317 13.02 21.25 8.55
CA GLU A 317 12.89 22.32 9.56
C GLU A 317 11.42 22.49 10.00
N TYR A 318 10.45 22.42 9.06
CA TYR A 318 9.02 22.45 9.39
C TYR A 318 8.67 21.28 10.32
N VAL A 319 9.16 20.09 10.05
CA VAL A 319 8.85 18.88 10.80
C VAL A 319 9.61 18.81 12.13
N ASN A 320 10.91 19.03 12.14
CA ASN A 320 11.78 18.78 13.28
C ASN A 320 12.34 20.06 13.96
N GLY A 321 12.27 21.21 13.30
CA GLY A 321 12.82 22.45 13.83
C GLY A 321 12.05 22.97 15.05
N SER A 322 12.76 23.67 15.96
CA SER A 322 12.12 24.34 17.10
C SER A 322 11.32 25.56 16.65
N VAL A 323 10.47 26.08 17.54
CA VAL A 323 9.72 27.33 17.29
C VAL A 323 10.63 28.57 17.11
N ASP A 324 11.94 28.47 17.37
CA ASP A 324 12.90 29.54 17.14
C ASP A 324 13.33 29.63 15.66
N THR A 325 13.07 28.59 14.89
CA THR A 325 13.38 28.55 13.45
C THR A 325 12.21 29.08 12.60
N PRO A 326 12.44 29.58 11.39
CA PRO A 326 11.38 30.10 10.52
C PRO A 326 10.25 29.08 10.24
N MET A 327 10.62 27.85 9.85
CA MET A 327 9.62 26.83 9.51
C MET A 327 9.00 26.21 10.77
N GLY A 328 9.72 26.11 11.89
CA GLY A 328 9.15 25.72 13.17
C GLY A 328 8.12 26.74 13.70
N ARG A 329 8.35 28.05 13.49
CA ARG A 329 7.33 29.07 13.76
C ARG A 329 6.11 28.93 12.87
N LEU A 330 6.28 28.61 11.59
CA LEU A 330 5.19 28.36 10.65
C LEU A 330 4.35 27.17 11.10
N ARG A 331 4.99 26.06 11.47
CA ARG A 331 4.31 24.89 12.07
C ARG A 331 3.51 25.29 13.32
N ALA A 332 4.11 26.05 14.24
CA ALA A 332 3.43 26.54 15.43
C ALA A 332 2.21 27.43 15.12
N ALA A 333 2.34 28.31 14.13
CA ALA A 333 1.23 29.14 13.65
C ALA A 333 0.08 28.31 13.06
N ASN A 334 0.39 27.14 12.48
CA ASN A 334 -0.57 26.15 12.01
C ASN A 334 -1.19 25.30 13.13
N GLY A 335 -0.86 25.56 14.39
CA GLY A 335 -1.44 24.87 15.55
C GLY A 335 -0.58 23.72 16.12
N HIS A 336 0.64 23.53 15.63
CA HIS A 336 1.54 22.43 16.01
C HIS A 336 2.88 22.97 16.54
N PRO A 337 2.94 23.51 17.80
CA PRO A 337 4.15 24.15 18.32
C PRO A 337 5.32 23.16 18.53
N GLU A 338 5.02 21.92 18.90
CA GLU A 338 6.06 20.92 19.19
C GLU A 338 6.62 20.28 17.92
N PRO A 339 7.95 20.08 17.82
CA PRO A 339 8.59 19.31 16.76
C PRO A 339 8.06 17.88 16.71
N TYR A 340 7.84 17.36 15.51
CA TYR A 340 7.36 16.00 15.31
C TYR A 340 8.42 14.92 15.54
N LYS A 341 9.71 15.28 15.41
CA LYS A 341 10.89 14.42 15.67
C LYS A 341 10.92 13.20 14.74
N VAL A 342 10.67 13.40 13.47
CA VAL A 342 10.72 12.34 12.46
C VAL A 342 12.17 11.92 12.24
N THR A 343 12.43 10.61 12.39
CA THR A 343 13.77 10.04 12.26
C THR A 343 14.08 9.65 10.81
N TRP A 344 13.15 9.02 10.10
CA TRP A 344 13.39 8.41 8.79
C TRP A 344 12.96 9.29 7.63
N TRP A 345 13.87 9.51 6.68
CA TRP A 345 13.66 10.37 5.51
C TRP A 345 14.16 9.68 4.25
N ASN A 346 13.33 9.62 3.21
CA ASN A 346 13.69 9.08 1.91
C ASN A 346 13.93 10.21 0.91
N VAL A 347 15.03 10.12 0.14
CA VAL A 347 15.40 11.15 -0.83
C VAL A 347 14.89 10.76 -2.22
N GLY A 348 13.66 11.14 -2.50
CA GLY A 348 12.96 10.84 -3.76
C GLY A 348 12.39 9.43 -3.80
N ASN A 349 11.61 9.17 -4.84
CA ASN A 349 10.98 7.90 -5.13
C ASN A 349 11.38 7.43 -6.52
N GLU A 350 11.85 6.18 -6.64
CA GLU A 350 12.10 5.53 -7.94
C GLU A 350 12.81 6.43 -8.97
N MET A 351 13.81 7.19 -8.55
CA MET A 351 14.46 8.18 -9.42
C MET A 351 15.13 7.55 -10.67
N TRP A 352 15.20 6.23 -10.69
CA TRP A 352 15.65 5.38 -11.78
C TRP A 352 14.53 4.99 -12.76
N ASN A 353 13.27 5.06 -12.35
CA ASN A 353 12.15 4.57 -13.15
C ASN A 353 11.72 5.62 -14.17
N THR A 354 11.76 5.27 -15.45
CA THR A 354 11.42 6.18 -16.57
C THR A 354 9.98 6.67 -16.56
N SER A 355 9.10 6.07 -15.75
CA SER A 355 7.73 6.54 -15.52
C SER A 355 7.63 7.55 -14.38
N GLN A 356 8.68 7.73 -13.57
CA GLN A 356 8.74 8.68 -12.47
C GLN A 356 8.97 10.10 -13.00
N MET A 357 8.23 11.08 -12.47
CA MET A 357 8.48 12.48 -12.80
C MET A 357 9.86 12.90 -12.29
N GLY A 358 10.68 13.50 -13.17
CA GLY A 358 12.03 13.91 -12.82
C GLY A 358 13.02 12.74 -12.70
N PHE A 359 12.71 11.55 -13.27
CA PHE A 359 13.68 10.46 -13.35
C PHE A 359 15.00 10.92 -13.99
N MET A 360 16.10 10.29 -13.64
CA MET A 360 17.42 10.71 -14.09
C MET A 360 18.40 9.54 -14.11
N ALA A 361 19.54 9.71 -14.79
CA ALA A 361 20.60 8.70 -14.77
C ALA A 361 21.24 8.56 -13.39
N ALA A 362 21.79 7.39 -13.06
CA ALA A 362 22.37 7.09 -11.76
C ALA A 362 23.43 8.12 -11.33
N ASN A 363 24.27 8.60 -12.28
CA ASN A 363 25.30 9.61 -11.99
C ASN A 363 24.72 11.00 -11.73
N GLN A 364 23.55 11.33 -12.22
CA GLN A 364 22.85 12.58 -11.87
C GLN A 364 22.17 12.43 -10.51
N TYR A 365 21.57 11.25 -10.22
CA TYR A 365 20.87 11.02 -9.00
C TYR A 365 21.80 11.05 -7.77
N TRP A 366 22.92 10.33 -7.77
CA TRP A 366 23.77 10.33 -6.59
C TRP A 366 24.36 11.73 -6.27
N ILE A 367 24.63 12.57 -7.28
CA ILE A 367 25.03 13.97 -7.07
C ILE A 367 23.90 14.75 -6.40
N LYS A 368 22.69 14.68 -6.96
CA LYS A 368 21.51 15.37 -6.41
C LYS A 368 21.20 14.88 -4.99
N HIS A 369 21.21 13.55 -4.78
CA HIS A 369 21.02 12.92 -3.47
C HIS A 369 21.99 13.49 -2.42
N ASN A 370 23.28 13.55 -2.70
CA ASN A 370 24.26 14.04 -1.74
C ASN A 370 24.03 15.53 -1.38
N MET A 371 23.59 16.35 -2.34
CA MET A 371 23.20 17.74 -2.08
C MET A 371 21.99 17.84 -1.15
N PHE A 372 20.98 16.99 -1.37
CA PHE A 372 19.79 16.92 -0.50
C PHE A 372 20.20 16.54 0.93
N VAL A 373 20.95 15.47 1.07
CA VAL A 373 21.37 14.97 2.39
C VAL A 373 22.21 16.01 3.15
N GLN A 374 23.14 16.69 2.46
CA GLN A 374 23.92 17.77 3.08
C GLN A 374 23.02 18.89 3.61
N ALA A 375 22.06 19.37 2.82
CA ALA A 375 21.14 20.41 3.22
C ALA A 375 20.22 19.98 4.37
N MET A 376 19.63 18.79 4.28
CA MET A 376 18.74 18.25 5.31
C MET A 376 19.48 18.02 6.65
N LYS A 377 20.69 17.44 6.61
CA LYS A 377 21.49 17.19 7.83
C LYS A 377 22.12 18.46 8.43
N GLN A 378 22.20 19.56 7.71
CA GLN A 378 22.51 20.87 8.29
C GLN A 378 21.39 21.37 9.21
N VAL A 379 20.14 21.02 8.91
CA VAL A 379 18.97 21.35 9.74
C VAL A 379 18.86 20.41 10.92
N ASP A 380 18.90 19.09 10.67
CA ASP A 380 18.86 18.07 11.71
C ASP A 380 19.87 16.94 11.42
N PRO A 381 21.02 16.94 12.11
CA PRO A 381 22.07 15.94 11.91
C PRO A 381 21.70 14.53 12.39
N HIS A 382 20.59 14.37 13.12
CA HIS A 382 20.17 13.09 13.71
C HIS A 382 19.23 12.28 12.81
N ILE A 383 18.76 12.86 11.72
CA ILE A 383 17.89 12.13 10.79
C ILE A 383 18.63 10.98 10.11
N LYS A 384 17.86 9.93 9.83
CA LYS A 384 18.28 8.75 9.09
C LYS A 384 17.82 8.84 7.66
N ILE A 385 18.72 8.59 6.74
CA ILE A 385 18.48 8.74 5.30
C ILE A 385 18.29 7.37 4.65
N VAL A 386 17.21 7.24 3.92
CA VAL A 386 16.99 6.15 2.96
C VAL A 386 17.15 6.73 1.56
N THR A 387 17.95 6.09 0.73
CA THR A 387 18.14 6.51 -0.65
C THR A 387 17.15 5.81 -1.59
N SER A 388 16.78 6.42 -2.71
CA SER A 388 16.02 5.74 -3.78
C SER A 388 16.98 4.84 -4.56
N GLY A 389 17.27 3.66 -3.99
CA GLY A 389 18.05 2.61 -4.62
C GLY A 389 17.25 1.91 -5.71
N ALA A 390 17.94 1.08 -6.47
CA ALA A 390 17.40 -0.03 -7.27
C ALA A 390 18.58 -0.90 -7.67
N SER A 391 18.60 -2.12 -7.20
CA SER A 391 19.54 -3.13 -7.68
C SER A 391 19.19 -3.59 -9.09
N PRO A 392 20.08 -4.31 -9.79
CA PRO A 392 19.76 -4.94 -11.07
C PRO A 392 18.53 -5.85 -11.02
N VAL A 393 18.20 -6.41 -9.85
CA VAL A 393 16.99 -7.20 -9.63
C VAL A 393 15.74 -6.35 -9.87
N GLU A 394 15.66 -5.21 -9.20
CA GLU A 394 14.52 -4.31 -9.28
C GLU A 394 14.39 -3.69 -10.68
N THR A 395 15.47 -3.12 -11.22
CA THR A 395 15.43 -2.47 -12.52
C THR A 395 15.13 -3.42 -13.69
N SER A 396 15.44 -4.71 -13.53
CA SER A 396 15.04 -5.75 -14.50
C SER A 396 13.56 -6.10 -14.36
N GLN A 397 13.06 -6.30 -13.14
CA GLN A 397 11.65 -6.63 -12.87
C GLN A 397 10.70 -5.52 -13.31
N SER A 398 11.09 -4.28 -13.12
CA SER A 398 10.28 -3.10 -13.44
C SER A 398 10.35 -2.69 -14.92
N HIS A 399 11.10 -3.40 -15.74
CA HIS A 399 11.44 -3.05 -17.12
C HIS A 399 12.23 -1.72 -17.28
N ALA A 400 12.68 -1.10 -16.21
CA ALA A 400 13.52 0.09 -16.27
C ALA A 400 14.86 -0.20 -16.96
N SER A 401 15.42 -1.41 -16.76
CA SER A 401 16.63 -1.84 -17.44
C SER A 401 16.49 -1.76 -18.97
N LEU A 402 15.36 -2.24 -19.51
CA LEU A 402 15.11 -2.15 -20.97
C LEU A 402 15.11 -0.70 -21.46
N ALA A 403 14.46 0.19 -20.72
CA ALA A 403 14.41 1.60 -21.08
C ALA A 403 15.77 2.32 -20.97
N ILE A 404 16.60 1.94 -19.99
CA ILE A 404 17.92 2.56 -19.75
C ILE A 404 19.00 1.97 -20.64
N THR A 405 19.00 0.65 -20.85
CA THR A 405 20.13 -0.08 -21.46
C THR A 405 19.79 -0.74 -22.78
N GLY A 406 18.52 -0.85 -23.15
CA GLY A 406 18.03 -1.66 -24.28
C GLY A 406 18.01 -3.17 -24.01
N LYS A 407 18.24 -3.60 -22.75
CA LYS A 407 18.22 -5.01 -22.32
C LYS A 407 17.25 -5.22 -21.17
N HIS A 408 16.54 -6.35 -21.15
CA HIS A 408 15.63 -6.68 -20.07
C HIS A 408 16.36 -6.92 -18.74
N VAL A 409 17.53 -7.57 -18.78
CA VAL A 409 18.32 -7.89 -17.60
C VAL A 409 19.42 -6.85 -17.40
N ALA A 410 19.42 -6.21 -16.24
CA ALA A 410 20.44 -5.27 -15.84
C ALA A 410 21.70 -6.00 -15.35
N ALA A 411 22.86 -5.40 -15.60
CA ALA A 411 24.14 -5.88 -15.08
C ALA A 411 24.57 -5.09 -13.84
N PHE A 412 25.16 -5.77 -12.89
CA PHE A 412 25.81 -5.12 -11.74
C PHE A 412 26.95 -4.21 -12.19
N GLY A 413 27.01 -2.99 -11.67
CA GLY A 413 27.93 -1.93 -12.09
C GLY A 413 27.59 -1.28 -13.42
N GLY A 414 26.46 -1.65 -14.03
CA GLY A 414 25.93 -1.03 -15.24
C GLY A 414 25.09 0.22 -14.99
N PRO A 415 24.62 0.89 -16.08
CA PRO A 415 23.85 2.14 -15.95
C PRO A 415 22.51 2.00 -15.22
N ALA A 416 21.97 0.79 -15.13
CA ALA A 416 20.72 0.49 -14.44
C ALA A 416 20.95 -0.07 -13.02
N ASP A 417 22.18 -0.08 -12.52
CA ASP A 417 22.52 -0.45 -11.14
C ASP A 417 22.64 0.81 -10.25
N PHE A 418 21.50 1.30 -9.81
CA PHE A 418 21.44 2.53 -8.99
C PHE A 418 21.98 2.30 -7.59
N THR A 419 21.65 1.20 -6.94
CA THR A 419 22.18 0.85 -5.61
C THR A 419 23.70 0.69 -5.67
N GLY A 420 24.26 0.02 -6.67
CA GLY A 420 25.72 -0.07 -6.85
C GLY A 420 26.39 1.29 -7.09
N ALA A 421 25.75 2.17 -7.86
CA ALA A 421 26.26 3.53 -8.07
C ALA A 421 26.25 4.38 -6.77
N LEU A 422 25.22 4.23 -5.93
CA LEU A 422 25.13 4.89 -4.63
C LEU A 422 26.16 4.36 -3.63
N LEU A 423 26.36 3.05 -3.56
CA LEU A 423 27.42 2.44 -2.73
C LEU A 423 28.81 2.95 -3.13
N ALA A 424 29.07 3.11 -4.43
CA ALA A 424 30.34 3.60 -4.94
C ALA A 424 30.61 5.10 -4.67
N ASN A 425 29.55 5.94 -4.64
CA ASN A 425 29.72 7.40 -4.69
C ASN A 425 29.01 8.16 -3.55
N SER A 426 28.19 7.49 -2.76
CA SER A 426 27.33 8.10 -1.74
C SER A 426 27.29 7.33 -0.44
N SER A 427 28.21 6.39 -0.21
CA SER A 427 28.19 5.49 0.97
C SER A 427 28.19 6.23 2.32
N ASP A 428 28.71 7.46 2.39
CA ASP A 428 28.66 8.29 3.59
C ASP A 428 27.39 9.13 3.75
N TYR A 429 26.46 9.05 2.80
CA TYR A 429 25.30 9.92 2.72
C TYR A 429 23.97 9.22 2.99
N PHE A 430 23.95 7.93 3.25
CA PHE A 430 22.71 7.22 3.56
C PHE A 430 22.89 6.14 4.63
N ASP A 431 21.80 5.80 5.30
CA ASP A 431 21.73 4.82 6.38
C ASP A 431 21.05 3.51 5.92
N ALA A 432 20.25 3.53 4.86
CA ALA A 432 19.62 2.37 4.22
C ALA A 432 19.35 2.62 2.74
N ALA A 433 19.28 1.55 1.95
CA ALA A 433 18.89 1.62 0.54
C ALA A 433 17.45 1.14 0.35
N ALA A 434 16.61 1.94 -0.30
CA ALA A 434 15.29 1.50 -0.73
C ALA A 434 15.42 0.50 -1.89
N GLU A 435 14.61 -0.55 -1.84
CA GLU A 435 14.37 -1.48 -2.95
C GLU A 435 12.86 -1.69 -3.07
N HIS A 436 12.36 -1.80 -4.31
CA HIS A 436 10.95 -2.04 -4.58
C HIS A 436 10.76 -3.39 -5.27
N ILE A 437 9.75 -4.14 -4.88
CA ILE A 437 9.46 -5.46 -5.45
C ILE A 437 8.00 -5.51 -5.92
N TYR A 438 7.86 -5.51 -7.22
CA TYR A 438 6.60 -5.73 -7.91
C TYR A 438 6.75 -6.93 -8.84
N PRO A 439 6.48 -8.18 -8.40
CA PRO A 439 6.51 -9.32 -9.28
C PRO A 439 5.47 -9.11 -10.38
N SER A 440 5.95 -8.61 -11.51
CA SER A 440 5.10 -8.27 -12.63
C SER A 440 4.64 -9.52 -13.36
N MET A 441 3.37 -9.54 -13.72
CA MET A 441 2.76 -10.50 -14.64
C MET A 441 2.66 -11.93 -14.12
N VAL A 442 1.47 -12.19 -13.62
CA VAL A 442 1.03 -13.47 -13.06
C VAL A 442 1.35 -14.68 -13.94
N ASP A 443 1.23 -14.53 -15.24
CA ASP A 443 1.37 -15.61 -16.23
C ASP A 443 2.61 -15.47 -17.09
N MET A 444 3.59 -14.65 -16.69
CA MET A 444 4.78 -14.39 -17.46
C MET A 444 6.04 -14.81 -16.71
N ALA A 445 7.00 -15.38 -17.44
CA ALA A 445 8.34 -15.65 -16.96
C ALA A 445 9.36 -15.11 -17.93
N PHE A 446 10.51 -14.67 -17.44
CA PHE A 446 11.61 -14.27 -18.30
C PHE A 446 12.29 -15.50 -18.86
N ASP A 447 12.38 -15.58 -20.19
CA ASP A 447 13.10 -16.62 -20.92
C ASP A 447 14.48 -16.07 -21.31
N ALA A 448 15.52 -16.53 -20.66
CA ALA A 448 16.88 -16.03 -20.86
C ALA A 448 17.43 -16.34 -22.27
N ASP A 449 16.94 -17.41 -22.90
CA ASP A 449 17.36 -17.78 -24.25
C ASP A 449 16.74 -16.86 -25.32
N LYS A 450 15.55 -16.32 -25.03
CA LYS A 450 14.85 -15.37 -25.90
C LYS A 450 15.11 -13.92 -25.54
N GLU A 451 15.74 -13.69 -24.39
CA GLU A 451 15.87 -12.34 -23.79
C GLU A 451 14.54 -11.59 -23.71
N ASP A 452 13.41 -12.30 -23.47
CA ASP A 452 12.05 -11.73 -23.46
C ASP A 452 11.13 -12.48 -22.48
N TYR A 453 9.97 -11.88 -22.20
CA TYR A 453 8.94 -12.48 -21.38
C TYR A 453 8.08 -13.44 -22.18
N VAL A 454 7.89 -14.63 -21.65
CA VAL A 454 7.03 -15.66 -22.24
C VAL A 454 5.90 -16.02 -21.30
N LYS A 455 4.73 -16.31 -21.88
CA LYS A 455 3.60 -16.80 -21.10
C LYS A 455 3.91 -18.20 -20.57
N VAL A 456 3.67 -18.40 -19.27
CA VAL A 456 3.84 -19.68 -18.59
C VAL A 456 2.60 -20.01 -17.79
N ASP A 457 2.24 -21.30 -17.76
CA ASP A 457 1.24 -21.83 -16.86
C ASP A 457 1.94 -22.40 -15.63
N GLU A 458 1.90 -21.65 -14.53
CA GLU A 458 2.56 -22.03 -13.29
C GLU A 458 1.54 -22.53 -12.27
N PRO A 459 1.85 -23.61 -11.54
CA PRO A 459 1.01 -24.05 -10.45
C PRO A 459 0.95 -23.00 -9.33
N LEU A 460 -0.16 -22.98 -8.58
CA LEU A 460 -0.42 -22.01 -7.51
C LEU A 460 0.75 -21.88 -6.52
N VAL A 461 1.40 -22.99 -6.18
CA VAL A 461 2.55 -23.00 -5.26
C VAL A 461 3.73 -22.19 -5.79
N ALA A 462 4.05 -22.35 -7.07
CA ALA A 462 5.13 -21.58 -7.71
C ALA A 462 4.78 -20.08 -7.77
N ARG A 463 3.53 -19.76 -8.14
CA ARG A 463 3.04 -18.38 -8.16
C ARG A 463 3.09 -17.72 -6.79
N ALA A 464 2.64 -18.41 -5.74
CA ALA A 464 2.66 -17.87 -4.38
C ALA A 464 4.08 -17.60 -3.86
N ARG A 465 5.09 -18.27 -4.41
CA ARG A 465 6.49 -18.12 -4.01
C ARG A 465 7.26 -17.03 -4.78
N LYS A 466 6.69 -16.48 -5.85
CA LYS A 466 7.37 -15.47 -6.70
C LYS A 466 7.92 -14.30 -5.91
N ILE A 467 7.10 -13.73 -5.01
CA ILE A 467 7.56 -12.58 -4.24
C ILE A 467 8.64 -12.95 -3.21
N GLY A 468 8.54 -14.13 -2.59
CA GLY A 468 9.62 -14.65 -1.75
C GLY A 468 10.93 -14.83 -2.53
N ASN A 469 10.86 -15.34 -3.78
CA ASN A 469 12.02 -15.43 -4.65
C ASN A 469 12.60 -14.06 -5.02
N ALA A 470 11.76 -13.06 -5.21
CA ALA A 470 12.21 -11.68 -5.47
C ALA A 470 12.91 -11.08 -4.25
N VAL A 471 12.39 -11.31 -3.03
CA VAL A 471 13.09 -10.94 -1.77
C VAL A 471 14.45 -11.62 -1.69
N ARG A 472 14.52 -12.92 -1.98
CA ARG A 472 15.79 -13.66 -1.97
C ARG A 472 16.78 -13.13 -3.00
N ALA A 473 16.32 -12.70 -4.17
CA ALA A 473 17.19 -12.09 -5.17
C ALA A 473 17.83 -10.78 -4.70
N VAL A 474 17.10 -9.98 -3.91
CA VAL A 474 17.68 -8.79 -3.25
C VAL A 474 18.75 -9.21 -2.24
N VAL A 475 18.54 -10.28 -1.47
CA VAL A 475 19.58 -10.82 -0.56
C VAL A 475 20.84 -11.21 -1.34
N ASP A 476 20.68 -11.92 -2.45
CA ASP A 476 21.80 -12.36 -3.30
C ASP A 476 22.52 -11.15 -3.94
N ALA A 477 21.77 -10.08 -4.29
CA ALA A 477 22.36 -8.82 -4.77
C ALA A 477 23.26 -8.14 -3.72
N TRP A 478 22.88 -8.18 -2.45
CA TRP A 478 23.74 -7.67 -1.36
C TRP A 478 25.02 -8.48 -1.19
N GLY A 479 24.98 -9.79 -1.41
CA GLY A 479 26.15 -10.64 -1.51
C GLY A 479 27.10 -10.21 -2.64
N GLU A 480 26.55 -9.95 -3.84
CA GLU A 480 27.32 -9.43 -4.98
C GLU A 480 27.94 -8.06 -4.68
N TYR A 481 27.22 -7.16 -3.99
CA TYR A 481 27.76 -5.87 -3.57
C TYR A 481 28.90 -6.01 -2.54
N GLN A 482 28.81 -6.95 -1.60
CA GLN A 482 29.92 -7.20 -0.67
C GLN A 482 31.19 -7.67 -1.41
N GLU A 483 31.06 -8.48 -2.47
CA GLU A 483 32.19 -8.90 -3.31
C GLU A 483 32.76 -7.72 -4.11
N ARG A 484 31.89 -6.85 -4.66
CA ARG A 484 32.30 -5.69 -5.46
C ARG A 484 32.92 -4.56 -4.64
N PHE A 485 32.43 -4.38 -3.43
CA PHE A 485 32.85 -3.34 -2.51
C PHE A 485 33.47 -3.92 -1.24
N PRO A 486 34.60 -4.67 -1.32
CA PRO A 486 35.15 -5.41 -0.17
C PRO A 486 35.65 -4.49 0.97
N LYS A 487 35.76 -3.19 0.72
CA LYS A 487 36.10 -2.19 1.74
C LYS A 487 34.90 -1.64 2.50
N LEU A 488 33.68 -1.85 1.96
CA LEU A 488 32.46 -1.47 2.64
C LEU A 488 31.99 -2.62 3.53
N ASN A 489 31.55 -2.29 4.72
CA ASN A 489 30.79 -3.23 5.53
C ASN A 489 29.31 -3.15 5.14
N MET A 490 28.79 -4.13 4.39
CA MET A 490 27.43 -4.12 3.88
C MET A 490 26.37 -4.16 4.99
N ASP A 491 26.68 -4.58 6.21
CA ASP A 491 25.78 -4.48 7.37
C ASP A 491 25.42 -3.02 7.72
N ARG A 492 26.19 -2.03 7.24
CA ARG A 492 25.88 -0.60 7.40
C ARG A 492 24.86 -0.08 6.39
N TYR A 493 24.54 -0.85 5.36
CA TYR A 493 23.66 -0.47 4.26
C TYR A 493 22.50 -1.48 4.15
N PRO A 494 21.68 -1.58 5.20
CA PRO A 494 20.52 -2.49 5.18
C PRO A 494 19.51 -2.05 4.13
N VAL A 495 18.61 -2.98 3.80
CA VAL A 495 17.51 -2.76 2.87
C VAL A 495 16.32 -2.17 3.61
N ALA A 496 15.79 -1.10 3.03
CA ALA A 496 14.43 -0.66 3.23
C ALA A 496 13.58 -1.18 2.05
N LEU A 497 12.84 -2.27 2.26
CA LEU A 497 11.91 -2.76 1.26
C LEU A 497 10.62 -1.93 1.35
N ASP A 498 10.68 -0.69 0.90
CA ASP A 498 9.68 0.33 1.23
C ASP A 498 8.56 0.48 0.21
N GLU A 499 8.59 -0.34 -0.87
CA GLU A 499 7.44 -0.68 -1.70
C GLU A 499 7.48 -2.15 -2.11
N TRP A 500 6.44 -2.89 -1.77
CA TRP A 500 6.27 -4.24 -2.26
C TRP A 500 4.80 -4.68 -2.20
N VAL A 501 4.44 -5.59 -3.07
CA VAL A 501 3.09 -6.14 -3.15
C VAL A 501 3.18 -7.58 -3.65
N SER A 502 2.21 -8.42 -3.32
CA SER A 502 2.10 -9.74 -3.91
C SER A 502 1.84 -9.64 -5.43
N GLU A 503 1.15 -10.37 -6.09
CA GLU A 503 0.96 -10.19 -7.53
C GLU A 503 0.29 -8.85 -7.89
N TRP A 504 0.86 -8.19 -8.88
CA TRP A 504 0.19 -7.12 -9.62
C TRP A 504 -0.81 -7.76 -10.58
N VAL A 505 -2.02 -8.01 -10.13
CA VAL A 505 -3.02 -8.72 -10.91
C VAL A 505 -3.93 -7.73 -11.63
N GLY A 506 -3.89 -7.77 -12.96
CA GLY A 506 -4.77 -7.01 -13.85
C GLY A 506 -4.22 -5.64 -14.25
N GLU A 507 -4.74 -5.11 -15.35
CA GLU A 507 -4.34 -3.83 -15.98
C GLU A 507 -4.44 -2.60 -15.07
N ARG A 508 -4.92 -2.71 -13.83
CA ARG A 508 -5.21 -1.59 -12.93
C ARG A 508 -4.63 -1.72 -11.53
N GLY A 509 -3.72 -2.67 -11.29
CA GLY A 509 -3.02 -2.76 -9.99
C GLY A 509 -3.89 -2.93 -8.76
N MET A 510 -5.13 -3.30 -8.94
CA MET A 510 -6.06 -3.63 -7.87
C MET A 510 -6.40 -5.12 -7.93
N ARG A 511 -6.72 -5.68 -6.79
CA ARG A 511 -7.04 -7.10 -6.58
C ARG A 511 -7.75 -7.70 -7.78
N ALA A 512 -7.24 -8.82 -8.29
CA ALA A 512 -8.08 -9.61 -9.17
C ALA A 512 -9.28 -10.09 -8.36
N PRO A 513 -10.49 -9.81 -8.80
CA PRO A 513 -11.65 -10.46 -8.23
C PRO A 513 -11.44 -11.98 -8.25
N GLY A 514 -11.59 -12.63 -7.10
CA GLY A 514 -11.52 -14.07 -7.00
C GLY A 514 -10.20 -14.67 -6.51
N TYR A 515 -9.26 -13.87 -6.01
CA TYR A 515 -7.97 -14.35 -5.47
C TYR A 515 -7.65 -13.79 -4.08
N SER A 516 -8.66 -13.50 -3.26
CA SER A 516 -8.47 -12.84 -1.96
C SER A 516 -7.62 -13.67 -0.98
N MET A 517 -7.67 -15.00 -1.07
CA MET A 517 -6.79 -15.89 -0.28
C MET A 517 -5.39 -16.07 -0.88
N PHE A 518 -5.14 -15.68 -2.12
CA PHE A 518 -3.80 -15.77 -2.71
C PHE A 518 -2.82 -14.79 -2.05
N ALA A 519 -3.25 -13.53 -1.88
CA ALA A 519 -2.39 -12.47 -1.35
C ALA A 519 -1.79 -12.79 0.03
N PRO A 520 -2.55 -13.23 1.06
CA PRO A 520 -1.96 -13.59 2.34
C PRO A 520 -0.96 -14.76 2.25
N LEU A 521 -1.24 -15.77 1.41
CA LEU A 521 -0.35 -16.92 1.24
C LEU A 521 0.98 -16.52 0.57
N SER A 522 0.93 -15.63 -0.40
CA SER A 522 2.10 -15.11 -1.10
C SER A 522 2.91 -14.15 -0.22
N CYS A 523 2.24 -13.16 0.41
CA CYS A 523 2.88 -12.18 1.27
C CYS A 523 3.50 -12.80 2.53
N ALA A 524 2.88 -13.83 3.11
CA ALA A 524 3.45 -14.55 4.24
C ALA A 524 4.81 -15.17 3.90
N GLN A 525 4.95 -15.77 2.70
CA GLN A 525 6.23 -16.32 2.25
C GLN A 525 7.29 -15.24 2.04
N ALA A 526 6.91 -14.07 1.51
CA ALA A 526 7.82 -12.92 1.39
C ALA A 526 8.28 -12.42 2.77
N MET A 527 7.36 -12.27 3.73
CA MET A 527 7.72 -11.87 5.09
C MET A 527 8.63 -12.90 5.78
N GLN A 528 8.34 -14.19 5.60
CA GLN A 528 9.21 -15.25 6.14
C GLN A 528 10.62 -15.20 5.55
N GLU A 529 10.75 -14.88 4.25
CA GLU A 529 12.06 -14.72 3.63
C GLU A 529 12.80 -13.49 4.18
N MET A 530 12.13 -12.34 4.36
CA MET A 530 12.72 -11.18 5.03
C MET A 530 13.15 -11.50 6.48
N PHE A 531 12.39 -12.29 7.21
CA PHE A 531 12.71 -12.67 8.59
C PHE A 531 13.91 -13.61 8.68
N ARG A 532 14.11 -14.53 7.71
CA ARG A 532 15.34 -15.36 7.60
C ARG A 532 16.59 -14.50 7.42
N HIS A 533 16.42 -13.31 6.84
CA HIS A 533 17.49 -12.34 6.58
C HIS A 533 17.32 -11.04 7.39
N SER A 534 16.87 -11.15 8.63
CA SER A 534 16.53 -10.03 9.51
C SER A 534 17.70 -9.09 9.85
N ASN A 535 18.95 -9.52 9.65
CA ASN A 535 20.12 -8.65 9.74
C ASN A 535 20.22 -7.67 8.58
N MET A 536 19.60 -7.97 7.45
CA MET A 536 19.67 -7.16 6.22
C MET A 536 18.46 -6.25 6.06
N PHE A 537 17.23 -6.69 6.40
CA PHE A 537 16.02 -5.89 6.24
C PHE A 537 15.70 -5.12 7.53
N ILE A 538 15.71 -3.78 7.47
CA ILE A 538 15.40 -2.94 8.63
C ILE A 538 13.99 -2.40 8.62
N MET A 539 13.36 -2.30 7.46
CA MET A 539 11.96 -1.89 7.31
C MET A 539 11.34 -2.50 6.07
N SER A 540 10.02 -2.59 6.11
CA SER A 540 9.20 -3.10 5.03
C SER A 540 7.92 -2.29 5.00
N SER A 541 7.52 -1.78 3.82
CA SER A 541 6.27 -1.04 3.66
C SER A 541 5.44 -1.66 2.56
N TYR A 542 4.41 -2.42 2.96
CA TYR A 542 3.48 -3.01 2.01
C TYR A 542 2.74 -1.93 1.23
N THR A 543 2.77 -2.01 -0.08
CA THR A 543 2.16 -1.00 -0.97
C THR A 543 0.65 -1.11 -0.96
N ALA A 544 -0.05 0.06 -1.06
CA ALA A 544 -1.49 0.16 -1.07
C ALA A 544 -2.16 -0.32 0.24
N ALA A 545 -1.75 0.27 1.36
CA ALA A 545 -2.30 0.00 2.70
C ALA A 545 -3.85 -0.13 2.78
N PRO A 546 -4.67 0.65 2.04
CA PRO A 546 -6.12 0.44 2.04
C PRO A 546 -6.56 -0.95 1.57
N GLN A 547 -5.73 -1.67 0.80
CA GLN A 547 -6.03 -3.03 0.35
C GLN A 547 -5.96 -4.10 1.46
N LEU A 548 -5.48 -3.74 2.65
CA LEU A 548 -5.58 -4.59 3.83
C LEU A 548 -7.01 -4.65 4.38
N LEU A 549 -7.86 -3.79 3.88
CA LEU A 549 -9.27 -3.68 4.23
C LEU A 549 -10.15 -3.83 2.97
N ASN A 550 -11.32 -4.36 3.15
CA ASN A 550 -12.42 -4.24 2.19
C ASN A 550 -13.30 -3.08 2.61
N THR A 551 -13.56 -2.17 1.70
CA THR A 551 -14.24 -0.91 2.00
C THR A 551 -15.46 -0.70 1.11
N SER A 552 -16.49 -0.10 1.69
CA SER A 552 -17.60 0.52 1.00
C SER A 552 -17.58 2.04 1.23
N LYS A 553 -18.54 2.77 0.71
CA LYS A 553 -18.68 4.21 0.95
C LYS A 553 -18.87 4.55 2.45
N THR A 554 -19.32 3.60 3.25
CA THR A 554 -19.73 3.86 4.65
C THR A 554 -19.10 2.93 5.69
N ASP A 555 -18.56 1.79 5.26
CA ASP A 555 -18.11 0.75 6.16
C ASP A 555 -16.86 0.06 5.63
N SER A 556 -16.06 -0.52 6.53
CA SER A 556 -14.88 -1.31 6.21
C SER A 556 -14.84 -2.60 7.02
N THR A 557 -14.17 -3.60 6.50
CA THR A 557 -13.85 -4.85 7.18
C THR A 557 -12.43 -5.28 6.84
N ILE A 558 -11.84 -6.12 7.67
CA ILE A 558 -10.48 -6.60 7.45
C ILE A 558 -10.46 -7.62 6.29
N HIS A 559 -9.56 -7.44 5.35
CA HIS A 559 -9.30 -8.38 4.26
C HIS A 559 -8.43 -9.55 4.78
N PRO A 560 -8.49 -10.76 4.18
CA PRO A 560 -7.60 -11.88 4.56
C PRO A 560 -6.12 -11.52 4.62
N LEU A 561 -5.65 -10.62 3.75
CA LEU A 561 -4.28 -10.07 3.81
C LEU A 561 -4.03 -9.27 5.09
N GLY A 562 -4.99 -8.45 5.52
CA GLY A 562 -4.89 -7.71 6.78
C GLY A 562 -4.82 -8.64 8.00
N LEU A 563 -5.60 -9.75 7.98
CA LEU A 563 -5.53 -10.78 9.02
C LEU A 563 -4.14 -11.43 9.07
N MET A 564 -3.51 -11.68 7.92
CA MET A 564 -2.14 -12.20 7.88
C MET A 564 -1.16 -11.26 8.57
N PHE A 565 -1.18 -9.95 8.25
CA PHE A 565 -0.33 -8.98 8.93
C PHE A 565 -0.63 -8.90 10.43
N GLU A 566 -1.91 -8.91 10.85
CA GLU A 566 -2.32 -8.96 12.27
C GLU A 566 -1.73 -10.18 12.97
N MET A 567 -1.87 -11.37 12.38
CA MET A 567 -1.40 -12.63 12.96
C MET A 567 0.13 -12.64 13.15
N TYR A 568 0.89 -12.24 12.12
CA TYR A 568 2.35 -12.17 12.24
C TYR A 568 2.79 -11.12 13.24
N ARG A 569 2.19 -9.93 13.21
CA ARG A 569 2.52 -8.83 14.11
C ARG A 569 2.30 -9.18 15.58
N ARG A 570 1.25 -9.96 15.89
CA ARG A 570 0.85 -10.27 17.27
C ARG A 570 1.44 -11.55 17.81
N HIS A 571 1.68 -12.54 16.95
CA HIS A 571 1.94 -13.91 17.40
C HIS A 571 3.25 -14.50 16.90
N PHE A 572 3.96 -13.87 15.95
CA PHE A 572 5.28 -14.35 15.55
C PHE A 572 6.35 -13.79 16.49
N GLY A 573 7.36 -14.63 16.80
CA GLY A 573 8.50 -14.21 17.64
C GLY A 573 9.37 -13.17 16.99
N THR A 574 10.28 -12.59 17.75
CA THR A 574 11.16 -11.49 17.30
C THR A 574 12.59 -11.91 17.00
N ILE A 575 13.02 -13.09 17.45
CA ILE A 575 14.40 -13.58 17.23
C ILE A 575 14.31 -14.80 16.31
N PRO A 576 14.53 -14.65 14.99
CA PRO A 576 14.48 -15.76 14.06
C PRO A 576 15.46 -16.86 14.44
N VAL A 577 15.08 -18.11 14.18
CA VAL A 577 15.95 -19.29 14.35
C VAL A 577 15.99 -20.08 13.05
N ASP A 578 17.06 -20.85 12.87
CA ASP A 578 17.29 -21.59 11.65
C ASP A 578 16.27 -22.73 11.45
N ILE A 579 15.86 -22.93 10.20
CA ILE A 579 15.06 -24.08 9.77
C ILE A 579 15.81 -24.78 8.64
N THR A 580 15.88 -26.11 8.73
CA THR A 580 16.39 -26.96 7.66
C THR A 580 15.31 -27.95 7.25
N GLY A 581 14.92 -27.94 5.99
CA GLY A 581 13.96 -28.87 5.40
C GLY A 581 14.63 -30.01 4.62
N ASN A 582 13.81 -30.95 4.13
CA ASN A 582 14.25 -32.08 3.30
C ASN A 582 13.63 -32.06 1.89
N SER A 583 12.88 -31.01 1.55
CA SER A 583 12.13 -30.89 0.31
C SER A 583 12.37 -29.50 -0.31
N PRO A 584 13.49 -29.30 -1.00
CA PRO A 584 13.78 -28.05 -1.67
C PRO A 584 12.84 -27.82 -2.86
N GLN A 585 12.63 -26.57 -3.19
CA GLN A 585 11.89 -26.18 -4.38
C GLN A 585 12.64 -26.63 -5.65
N HIS A 586 11.95 -27.33 -6.54
CA HIS A 586 12.49 -27.62 -7.86
C HIS A 586 12.65 -26.34 -8.68
N ASP A 587 13.60 -26.39 -9.65
CA ASP A 587 13.94 -25.28 -10.54
C ASP A 587 12.75 -24.40 -10.94
N VAL A 588 12.76 -23.15 -10.47
CA VAL A 588 11.77 -22.15 -10.86
C VAL A 588 12.25 -21.50 -12.13
N LYS A 589 11.62 -21.80 -13.25
CA LYS A 589 11.88 -21.09 -14.48
C LYS A 589 11.38 -19.65 -14.36
N GLY A 590 12.27 -18.70 -14.58
CA GLY A 590 11.91 -17.34 -14.93
C GLY A 590 11.47 -16.41 -13.80
N THR A 591 11.77 -16.70 -12.55
CA THR A 591 11.33 -15.81 -11.44
C THR A 591 12.32 -14.70 -11.14
N VAL A 592 13.53 -14.71 -11.65
CA VAL A 592 14.57 -13.77 -11.25
C VAL A 592 15.41 -13.28 -12.41
N PHE A 593 15.49 -11.99 -12.45
CA PHE A 593 16.17 -11.17 -13.43
C PHE A 593 17.57 -10.80 -12.92
N VAL A 594 18.47 -11.78 -12.83
CA VAL A 594 19.87 -11.51 -12.55
C VAL A 594 20.74 -12.32 -13.49
N ASP A 595 21.87 -11.77 -13.82
CA ASP A 595 22.85 -12.35 -14.75
C ASP A 595 23.42 -13.69 -14.23
N LYS A 596 23.19 -14.03 -12.98
CA LYS A 596 23.74 -15.21 -12.31
C LYS A 596 22.67 -16.02 -11.59
N GLY A 597 22.38 -17.19 -12.14
CA GLY A 597 21.82 -18.29 -11.37
C GLY A 597 20.30 -18.28 -11.11
N LYS A 598 19.86 -19.38 -10.51
CA LYS A 598 18.49 -19.62 -10.08
C LYS A 598 18.33 -19.17 -8.64
N VAL A 599 17.29 -18.42 -8.36
CA VAL A 599 16.98 -17.99 -6.99
C VAL A 599 15.86 -18.83 -6.43
N SER A 600 16.08 -19.42 -5.28
CA SER A 600 15.09 -20.23 -4.56
C SER A 600 14.96 -19.71 -3.13
N SER A 601 13.80 -19.18 -2.79
CA SER A 601 13.43 -18.81 -1.43
C SER A 601 12.86 -19.98 -0.66
N GLY A 602 12.68 -19.81 0.64
CA GLY A 602 11.97 -20.75 1.49
C GLY A 602 12.87 -21.58 2.39
N SER A 603 12.25 -22.47 3.14
CA SER A 603 12.85 -23.27 4.21
C SER A 603 13.18 -24.71 3.80
N ASP A 604 13.25 -24.99 2.49
CA ASP A 604 13.39 -26.35 1.93
C ASP A 604 12.30 -27.34 2.39
N THR A 605 11.08 -26.82 2.60
CA THR A 605 9.89 -27.59 3.01
C THR A 605 8.83 -27.64 1.91
N TYR A 606 9.22 -27.50 0.65
CA TYR A 606 8.30 -27.49 -0.50
C TYR A 606 7.31 -28.67 -0.44
N PRO A 607 6.00 -28.47 -0.70
CA PRO A 607 5.33 -27.25 -1.19
C PRO A 607 4.99 -26.21 -0.11
N LEU A 608 5.28 -26.49 1.15
CA LEU A 608 5.10 -25.59 2.27
C LEU A 608 6.24 -24.54 2.34
N ASP A 609 6.01 -23.48 3.11
CA ASP A 609 7.08 -22.63 3.61
C ASP A 609 6.94 -22.44 5.11
N ALA A 610 8.05 -22.49 5.85
CA ALA A 610 8.06 -22.39 7.29
C ALA A 610 9.09 -21.38 7.79
N ALA A 611 8.75 -20.63 8.83
CA ALA A 611 9.67 -19.80 9.58
C ALA A 611 9.47 -20.01 11.07
N ALA A 612 10.53 -19.84 11.86
CA ALA A 612 10.46 -19.93 13.31
C ALA A 612 11.24 -18.82 13.99
N ALA A 613 10.76 -18.40 15.17
CA ALA A 613 11.42 -17.38 15.97
C ALA A 613 11.17 -17.63 17.46
N LEU A 614 12.12 -17.23 18.29
CA LEU A 614 11.92 -17.11 19.73
C LEU A 614 11.21 -15.79 20.05
N THR A 615 10.37 -15.79 21.08
CA THR A 615 9.88 -14.55 21.68
C THR A 615 11.05 -13.72 22.24
N ALA A 616 10.86 -12.40 22.40
CA ALA A 616 11.92 -11.51 22.90
C ALA A 616 12.49 -11.94 24.27
N ASP A 617 11.65 -12.50 25.13
CA ASP A 617 12.03 -13.03 26.45
C ASP A 617 12.52 -14.50 26.39
N LYS A 618 12.55 -15.10 25.21
CA LYS A 618 12.93 -16.49 24.92
C LYS A 618 12.13 -17.57 25.68
N LYS A 619 10.90 -17.23 26.10
CA LYS A 619 10.04 -18.19 26.83
C LYS A 619 9.13 -19.02 25.92
N ALA A 620 9.03 -18.67 24.66
CA ALA A 620 8.29 -19.45 23.69
C ALA A 620 9.03 -19.49 22.33
N LEU A 621 8.86 -20.60 21.63
CA LEU A 621 9.20 -20.76 20.23
C LEU A 621 7.93 -20.63 19.41
N THR A 622 7.92 -19.75 18.42
CA THR A 622 6.84 -19.63 17.45
C THR A 622 7.27 -20.27 16.12
N VAL A 623 6.33 -20.95 15.47
CA VAL A 623 6.54 -21.57 14.16
C VAL A 623 5.38 -21.22 13.26
N ALA A 624 5.66 -20.55 12.15
CA ALA A 624 4.67 -20.20 11.13
C ALA A 624 4.85 -21.16 9.94
N ILE A 625 3.74 -21.74 9.45
CA ILE A 625 3.75 -22.62 8.28
C ILE A 625 2.68 -22.13 7.30
N VAL A 626 3.09 -21.92 6.06
CA VAL A 626 2.22 -21.53 4.93
C VAL A 626 1.99 -22.73 4.03
N ASN A 627 0.73 -23.06 3.79
CA ASN A 627 0.32 -24.07 2.81
C ASN A 627 -0.47 -23.39 1.66
N PRO A 628 0.18 -23.10 0.54
CA PRO A 628 -0.49 -22.49 -0.63
C PRO A 628 -1.17 -23.52 -1.53
N THR A 629 -1.15 -24.82 -1.19
CA THR A 629 -1.75 -25.86 -2.03
C THR A 629 -3.25 -26.01 -1.80
N ASP A 630 -3.92 -26.66 -2.70
CA ASP A 630 -5.36 -27.00 -2.64
C ASP A 630 -5.65 -28.27 -1.82
N SER A 631 -4.62 -28.84 -1.17
CA SER A 631 -4.71 -30.07 -0.37
C SER A 631 -4.07 -29.89 1.00
N GLU A 632 -4.54 -30.67 1.96
CA GLU A 632 -3.90 -30.78 3.26
C GLU A 632 -2.50 -31.41 3.13
N GLN A 633 -1.54 -30.89 3.88
CA GLN A 633 -0.16 -31.34 3.90
C GLN A 633 0.23 -31.83 5.30
N LEU A 634 1.11 -32.83 5.34
CA LEU A 634 1.72 -33.33 6.56
C LEU A 634 3.19 -32.94 6.60
N ILE A 635 3.65 -32.48 7.76
CA ILE A 635 5.05 -32.12 7.97
C ILE A 635 5.56 -32.72 9.30
N ASP A 636 6.67 -33.42 9.24
CA ASP A 636 7.38 -33.87 10.44
C ASP A 636 8.27 -32.75 10.98
N VAL A 637 8.24 -32.52 12.30
CA VAL A 637 8.93 -31.41 12.95
C VAL A 637 9.85 -31.95 14.03
N ALA A 638 11.13 -31.62 13.90
CA ALA A 638 12.14 -31.79 14.94
C ALA A 638 12.56 -30.45 15.51
N ILE A 639 12.68 -30.33 16.83
CA ILE A 639 13.12 -29.09 17.50
C ILE A 639 14.43 -29.40 18.22
N LYS A 640 15.45 -28.55 18.01
CA LYS A 640 16.77 -28.61 18.63
C LYS A 640 17.05 -27.36 19.46
N GLY A 641 17.84 -27.50 20.50
CA GLY A 641 18.33 -26.38 21.30
C GLY A 641 17.41 -25.92 22.42
N VAL A 642 16.12 -26.27 22.37
CA VAL A 642 15.15 -25.97 23.43
C VAL A 642 14.24 -27.19 23.66
N THR A 643 13.71 -27.29 24.89
CA THR A 643 12.66 -28.28 25.23
C THR A 643 11.33 -27.52 25.35
N VAL A 644 10.40 -27.83 24.46
CA VAL A 644 9.05 -27.23 24.49
C VAL A 644 8.10 -28.04 25.39
N GLN A 645 7.04 -27.39 25.88
CA GLN A 645 5.99 -28.01 26.67
C GLN A 645 5.04 -28.81 25.77
N ASP A 646 4.26 -29.74 26.38
CA ASP A 646 3.27 -30.58 25.68
C ASP A 646 1.94 -29.85 25.42
N LYS A 647 1.92 -28.54 25.52
CA LYS A 647 0.76 -27.66 25.28
C LYS A 647 1.23 -26.31 24.74
N GLY A 648 0.41 -25.73 23.93
CA GLY A 648 0.69 -24.43 23.31
C GLY A 648 -0.59 -23.81 22.75
N ARG A 649 -0.42 -22.90 21.81
CA ARG A 649 -1.50 -22.24 21.06
C ARG A 649 -1.27 -22.36 19.57
N LEU A 650 -2.37 -22.38 18.84
CA LEU A 650 -2.38 -22.36 17.38
C LEU A 650 -3.34 -21.26 16.94
N TRP A 651 -2.86 -20.31 16.14
CA TRP A 651 -3.67 -19.38 15.37
C TRP A 651 -3.62 -19.79 13.90
N ARG A 652 -4.77 -19.73 13.25
CA ARG A 652 -4.87 -20.18 11.86
C ARG A 652 -5.77 -19.26 11.06
N ILE A 653 -5.27 -18.89 9.87
CA ILE A 653 -6.06 -18.33 8.78
C ILE A 653 -6.18 -19.42 7.73
N ALA A 654 -7.39 -19.77 7.30
CA ALA A 654 -7.61 -20.77 6.26
C ALA A 654 -8.80 -20.39 5.38
N GLY A 655 -8.66 -20.61 4.07
CA GLY A 655 -9.73 -20.50 3.11
C GLY A 655 -10.23 -21.86 2.63
N SER A 656 -11.49 -21.97 2.29
CA SER A 656 -12.05 -23.13 1.61
C SER A 656 -11.72 -23.12 0.11
N GLN A 657 -11.57 -21.92 -0.46
CA GLN A 657 -11.23 -21.64 -1.85
C GLN A 657 -10.44 -20.31 -1.96
N LEU A 658 -9.78 -20.09 -3.09
CA LEU A 658 -8.99 -18.86 -3.33
C LEU A 658 -9.82 -17.59 -3.35
N THR A 659 -11.12 -17.71 -3.61
CA THR A 659 -12.05 -16.59 -3.69
C THR A 659 -12.62 -16.14 -2.36
N ASP A 660 -12.32 -16.85 -1.26
CA ASP A 660 -12.84 -16.49 0.06
C ASP A 660 -12.36 -15.11 0.47
N ASP A 661 -13.31 -14.23 0.83
CA ASP A 661 -13.08 -12.84 1.18
C ASP A 661 -14.05 -12.38 2.26
N ASN A 662 -13.73 -11.28 2.90
CA ASN A 662 -14.56 -10.63 3.90
C ASN A 662 -15.23 -9.39 3.30
N GLU A 663 -16.53 -9.27 3.45
CA GLU A 663 -17.31 -8.15 2.91
C GLU A 663 -17.77 -7.20 4.03
N PRO A 664 -17.71 -5.86 3.82
CA PRO A 664 -18.23 -4.89 4.79
C PRO A 664 -19.70 -5.16 5.14
N GLY A 665 -20.00 -5.14 6.45
CA GLY A 665 -21.37 -5.36 6.93
C GLY A 665 -21.85 -6.81 6.96
N LYS A 666 -21.00 -7.77 6.54
CA LYS A 666 -21.28 -9.21 6.62
C LYS A 666 -20.42 -9.91 7.67
N PRO A 667 -20.84 -11.08 8.18
CA PRO A 667 -19.97 -11.93 9.00
C PRO A 667 -18.67 -12.28 8.25
N LEU A 668 -17.57 -12.42 8.98
CA LEU A 668 -16.29 -12.80 8.40
C LEU A 668 -16.36 -14.23 7.84
N VAL A 669 -15.90 -14.42 6.61
CA VAL A 669 -15.72 -15.72 5.95
C VAL A 669 -14.35 -16.30 6.33
N VAL A 670 -13.34 -15.42 6.43
CA VAL A 670 -11.97 -15.75 6.84
C VAL A 670 -11.66 -14.96 8.10
N ASP A 671 -11.12 -15.65 9.12
CA ASP A 671 -10.74 -15.03 10.40
C ASP A 671 -9.50 -15.73 10.97
N ILE A 672 -8.89 -15.12 12.00
CA ILE A 672 -7.85 -15.76 12.81
C ILE A 672 -8.53 -16.63 13.85
N VAL A 673 -8.45 -17.95 13.67
CA VAL A 673 -9.03 -18.93 14.60
C VAL A 673 -7.96 -19.38 15.59
N GLU A 674 -8.17 -19.08 16.86
CA GLU A 674 -7.32 -19.58 17.95
C GLU A 674 -7.82 -20.95 18.47
N SER A 675 -6.89 -21.86 18.70
CA SER A 675 -7.17 -23.15 19.33
C SER A 675 -6.02 -23.62 20.24
N PRO A 676 -6.31 -24.40 21.29
CA PRO A 676 -5.25 -25.01 22.10
C PRO A 676 -4.50 -26.07 21.29
N LEU A 677 -3.19 -26.11 21.46
CA LEU A 677 -2.33 -27.18 20.96
C LEU A 677 -2.04 -28.14 22.10
N THR A 678 -2.32 -29.43 21.88
CA THR A 678 -2.03 -30.52 22.82
C THR A 678 -1.04 -31.51 22.23
N GLY A 679 0.00 -31.83 22.98
CA GLY A 679 1.13 -32.67 22.54
C GLY A 679 2.27 -31.85 21.92
N ALA A 680 3.50 -32.38 22.06
CA ALA A 680 4.65 -31.79 21.35
C ALA A 680 4.51 -32.03 19.84
N PRO A 681 4.84 -31.00 19.01
CA PRO A 681 4.66 -31.09 17.57
C PRO A 681 5.74 -31.98 16.93
N GLY A 682 5.53 -33.30 16.91
CA GLY A 682 6.38 -34.24 16.15
C GLY A 682 5.91 -34.36 14.68
N ARG A 683 4.61 -34.24 14.47
CA ARG A 683 3.97 -34.22 13.15
C ARG A 683 2.79 -33.23 13.16
N LEU A 684 2.75 -32.34 12.18
CA LEU A 684 1.70 -31.35 12.04
C LEU A 684 0.91 -31.61 10.76
N THR A 685 -0.41 -31.35 10.87
CA THR A 685 -1.33 -31.30 9.74
C THR A 685 -1.61 -29.86 9.41
N VAL A 686 -1.29 -29.45 8.18
CA VAL A 686 -1.46 -28.07 7.69
C VAL A 686 -2.56 -28.06 6.63
N PRO A 687 -3.74 -27.49 6.92
CA PRO A 687 -4.84 -27.47 5.96
C PRO A 687 -4.46 -26.76 4.65
N LYS A 688 -5.22 -27.07 3.59
CA LYS A 688 -5.10 -26.34 2.32
C LYS A 688 -5.31 -24.86 2.50
N LEU A 689 -4.70 -24.03 1.62
CA LEU A 689 -4.90 -22.58 1.55
C LEU A 689 -4.86 -21.93 2.94
N SER A 690 -3.82 -22.23 3.74
CA SER A 690 -3.75 -21.79 5.13
C SER A 690 -2.40 -21.24 5.54
N ILE A 691 -2.44 -20.42 6.59
CA ILE A 691 -1.29 -19.99 7.38
C ILE A 691 -1.55 -20.43 8.81
N SER A 692 -0.65 -21.24 9.37
CA SER A 692 -0.75 -21.77 10.73
C SER A 692 0.41 -21.27 11.58
N MET A 693 0.11 -20.61 12.69
CA MET A 693 1.07 -20.04 13.65
C MET A 693 1.00 -20.79 14.96
N TYR A 694 2.05 -21.52 15.31
CA TYR A 694 2.17 -22.28 16.53
C TYR A 694 3.00 -21.51 17.54
N GLU A 695 2.54 -21.40 18.78
CA GLU A 695 3.32 -20.92 19.92
C GLU A 695 3.56 -22.08 20.89
N LEU A 696 4.80 -22.37 21.14
CA LEU A 696 5.28 -23.50 21.93
C LEU A 696 6.05 -22.96 23.14
N PRO A 697 5.46 -22.91 24.34
CA PRO A 697 6.17 -22.49 25.54
C PRO A 697 7.39 -23.37 25.82
N ILE A 698 8.52 -22.76 26.19
CA ILE A 698 9.77 -23.42 26.52
C ILE A 698 9.74 -23.81 28.02
N ARG A 699 10.31 -24.98 28.36
CA ARG A 699 10.44 -25.46 29.75
C ARG A 699 11.61 -24.83 30.47
#